data_fc4734624c3cd86a886bb3cc0eaf090d
#
_entry.id   fc4734624c3cd86a886bb3cc0eaf090d
#
_cell.length_a   1.000
_cell.length_b   1.000
_cell.length_c   1.000
_cell.angle_alpha   90.00
_cell.angle_beta   90.00
_cell.angle_gamma   90.00
#
_symmetry.space_group_name_H-M   'P 1'
#
loop_
_entity.id
_entity.type
_entity.pdbx_description
1 polymer ?
#
loop_
_entity_poly.entity_id
_entity_poly.type
_entity_poly.pdbx_seq_one_letter_code
_entity_poly.pdbx_strand_id
1 'polypeptide(L)'
;MDKTTPFFTPEEKKEFFTTYRLLFSHLSYCLQKEDVPKMKSLMKRVVALDCYGRDRNGINGLLRNINTALIATRDIGLKRTSVIALLLYRPVMKEAVTLDEVECTFDDEVALMIRRLLKTSDLYARNTAVNSENFHHLLFSFAEDVRVILIMIADRLCMMRMGKQIRDEKDRIRLATEVSYLYAPLAHRLGLYTIKSELEDLSLKYIDPKKYQYIKTKLNETKRSRDEYIAEFIRPVQEKLEASGLKFDIKGRTKSIHSINNKLRKQNIDFEGIYDLFAIRVILDSPLDKERSECWQVFSIITDMYQPNPKRMKDWISVPKSNGYESLHITVLGPKNRWVEVQIRTRRMDEVAERGLAAHWKYKGIKEEHGLDEFLSDVRAMLETQTSNPMDMMKEFRMDLYQDEIYVFTPTGELIKLGKGATVLDFAFAIHSKVGSRCVSGKVNGKNVSIRHLLRNGDSVEVVTSQTQTPKRDWLSFVTTSKARSKIKQALREESAKAVEYAKESLQRRFKNRKIEVEEALLMRYIKKSGFKTVTDFYIHLAEGKSDVNKIIDDYLDFGRKEREAAEHMENRSAEEYITTTEVETISSHQDVLVIDKDLTGIEYKLSKCCNPIFGDPIFGFVSTRGIKIHRTNCPNAQEMFSKFGYRVIQARWSGKGTDGYAVTLRIIGNDDIGIVTNITSVIGKEDGVSLRSLQIDSVDGLFQGNFTVMVKDTSALNMLTKKIRTVKGVKSVDRLNT
;
A
#
# COMPACT_ATOMS: atom_id res chain seq x y z
N MET A 1 2.68 22.75 -25.00
CA MET A 1 4.05 22.77 -24.50
C MET A 1 4.86 23.69 -25.39
N ASP A 2 5.44 24.70 -24.79
CA ASP A 2 6.19 25.74 -25.51
C ASP A 2 7.42 25.15 -26.21
N LYS A 3 7.48 25.21 -27.55
CA LYS A 3 8.57 24.65 -28.36
C LYS A 3 9.91 25.40 -28.19
N THR A 4 9.99 26.36 -27.28
CA THR A 4 11.14 27.25 -27.08
C THR A 4 12.13 26.80 -25.98
N THR A 5 11.82 25.78 -25.19
CA THR A 5 12.72 25.33 -24.13
C THR A 5 13.74 24.33 -24.69
N PRO A 6 15.04 24.59 -24.59
CA PRO A 6 16.06 23.67 -25.10
C PRO A 6 16.01 22.36 -24.34
N PHE A 7 16.33 21.24 -25.00
CA PHE A 7 16.32 19.89 -24.40
C PHE A 7 17.16 19.84 -23.12
N PHE A 8 18.32 20.50 -23.09
CA PHE A 8 19.14 20.70 -21.89
C PHE A 8 19.41 22.19 -21.66
N THR A 9 19.30 22.62 -20.41
CA THR A 9 19.96 23.86 -19.99
C THR A 9 21.48 23.67 -19.95
N PRO A 10 22.31 24.75 -19.96
CA PRO A 10 23.77 24.63 -19.87
C PRO A 10 24.22 23.85 -18.61
N GLU A 11 23.53 24.04 -17.48
CA GLU A 11 23.82 23.38 -16.22
C GLU A 11 23.44 21.89 -16.26
N GLU A 12 22.25 21.56 -16.78
CA GLU A 12 21.81 20.18 -16.98
C GLU A 12 22.73 19.41 -17.93
N LYS A 13 23.23 20.09 -18.99
CA LYS A 13 24.18 19.49 -19.93
C LYS A 13 25.49 19.12 -19.23
N LYS A 14 26.02 20.01 -18.38
CA LYS A 14 27.21 19.75 -17.58
C LYS A 14 27.02 18.59 -16.61
N GLU A 15 25.88 18.60 -15.89
CA GLU A 15 25.48 17.53 -14.96
C GLU A 15 25.35 16.18 -15.69
N PHE A 16 24.67 16.17 -16.84
CA PHE A 16 24.49 14.97 -17.65
C PHE A 16 25.84 14.33 -18.04
N PHE A 17 26.77 15.10 -18.60
CA PHE A 17 28.06 14.56 -19.01
C PHE A 17 28.90 14.06 -17.82
N THR A 18 28.83 14.74 -16.69
CA THR A 18 29.51 14.31 -15.47
C THR A 18 28.93 12.98 -14.95
N THR A 19 27.61 12.90 -14.84
CA THR A 19 26.89 11.70 -14.40
C THR A 19 27.10 10.53 -15.37
N TYR A 20 27.07 10.82 -16.69
CA TYR A 20 27.30 9.83 -17.73
C TYR A 20 28.68 9.19 -17.60
N ARG A 21 29.74 10.01 -17.46
CA ARG A 21 31.12 9.49 -17.27
C ARG A 21 31.25 8.64 -16.02
N LEU A 22 30.68 9.09 -14.89
CA LEU A 22 30.68 8.34 -13.65
C LEU A 22 29.93 7.01 -13.78
N LEU A 23 28.75 7.01 -14.41
CA LEU A 23 27.97 5.80 -14.63
C LEU A 23 28.76 4.75 -15.42
N PHE A 24 29.38 5.17 -16.55
CA PHE A 24 30.15 4.24 -17.39
C PHE A 24 31.44 3.78 -16.74
N SER A 25 32.10 4.60 -15.89
CA SER A 25 33.25 4.16 -15.12
C SER A 25 32.87 3.07 -14.10
N HIS A 26 31.70 3.18 -13.50
CA HIS A 26 31.20 2.15 -12.57
C HIS A 26 30.68 0.89 -13.27
N LEU A 27 30.27 0.98 -14.52
CA LEU A 27 29.76 -0.15 -15.31
C LEU A 27 30.84 -0.88 -16.13
N SER A 28 32.04 -0.30 -16.25
CA SER A 28 33.10 -0.82 -17.12
C SER A 28 33.49 -2.27 -16.88
N TYR A 29 33.30 -2.77 -15.66
CA TYR A 29 33.61 -4.17 -15.29
C TYR A 29 32.49 -5.16 -15.57
N CYS A 30 31.27 -4.71 -15.84
CA CYS A 30 30.12 -5.59 -16.03
C CYS A 30 29.42 -5.45 -17.39
N LEU A 31 29.74 -4.42 -18.20
CA LEU A 31 29.26 -4.26 -19.56
C LEU A 31 30.08 -5.14 -20.54
N GLN A 32 29.38 -5.71 -21.52
CA GLN A 32 30.03 -6.34 -22.67
C GLN A 32 30.61 -5.28 -23.60
N LYS A 33 31.68 -5.62 -24.33
CA LYS A 33 32.33 -4.66 -25.24
C LYS A 33 31.38 -4.06 -26.27
N GLU A 34 30.36 -4.80 -26.67
CA GLU A 34 29.36 -4.40 -27.66
C GLU A 34 28.21 -3.56 -27.07
N ASP A 35 27.98 -3.59 -25.78
CA ASP A 35 26.84 -2.89 -25.14
C ASP A 35 26.94 -1.36 -25.31
N VAL A 36 28.14 -0.82 -25.15
CA VAL A 36 28.36 0.65 -25.20
C VAL A 36 28.04 1.23 -26.59
N PRO A 37 28.55 0.67 -27.72
CA PRO A 37 28.21 1.19 -29.06
C PRO A 37 26.72 0.96 -29.38
N LYS A 38 26.12 -0.18 -29.00
CA LYS A 38 24.70 -0.47 -29.18
C LYS A 38 23.82 0.53 -28.42
N MET A 39 24.10 0.76 -27.12
CA MET A 39 23.40 1.76 -26.33
C MET A 39 23.56 3.17 -26.89
N LYS A 40 24.76 3.55 -27.32
CA LYS A 40 25.02 4.88 -27.89
C LYS A 40 24.21 5.12 -29.15
N SER A 41 24.09 4.13 -30.02
CA SER A 41 23.28 4.18 -31.27
C SER A 41 21.79 4.36 -30.93
N LEU A 42 21.24 3.49 -30.06
CA LEU A 42 19.86 3.57 -29.62
C LEU A 42 19.53 4.89 -28.92
N MET A 43 20.40 5.34 -28.01
CA MET A 43 20.19 6.60 -27.29
C MET A 43 20.19 7.83 -28.19
N LYS A 44 21.02 7.87 -29.24
CA LYS A 44 20.97 8.95 -30.25
C LYS A 44 19.61 9.00 -30.94
N ARG A 45 19.09 7.86 -31.39
CA ARG A 45 17.76 7.73 -32.02
C ARG A 45 16.63 8.17 -31.06
N VAL A 46 16.67 7.70 -29.87
CA VAL A 46 15.64 7.92 -28.84
C VAL A 46 15.60 9.39 -28.38
N VAL A 47 16.75 10.05 -28.28
CA VAL A 47 16.83 11.50 -28.00
C VAL A 47 16.26 12.32 -29.15
N ALA A 48 16.56 11.93 -30.41
CA ALA A 48 15.99 12.58 -31.60
C ALA A 48 14.46 12.47 -31.67
N LEU A 49 13.88 11.39 -31.14
CA LEU A 49 12.43 11.15 -31.06
C LEU A 49 11.75 11.77 -29.81
N ASP A 50 12.46 12.60 -29.05
CA ASP A 50 11.99 13.25 -27.81
C ASP A 50 11.31 12.28 -26.79
N CYS A 51 11.84 11.05 -26.68
CA CYS A 51 11.31 10.07 -25.74
C CYS A 51 11.51 10.45 -24.28
N TYR A 52 12.40 11.38 -23.99
CA TYR A 52 12.78 11.85 -22.67
C TYR A 52 12.41 13.31 -22.41
N GLY A 53 11.27 13.75 -22.92
CA GLY A 53 10.78 15.11 -22.68
C GLY A 53 10.68 15.46 -21.19
N ARG A 54 10.52 16.75 -20.92
CA ARG A 54 10.33 17.24 -19.54
C ARG A 54 8.99 16.75 -18.98
N ASP A 55 9.00 16.36 -17.72
CA ASP A 55 7.76 16.03 -17.01
C ASP A 55 6.95 17.30 -16.68
N ARG A 56 5.77 17.13 -16.05
CA ARG A 56 4.89 18.23 -15.64
C ARG A 56 5.55 19.21 -14.67
N ASN A 57 6.61 18.81 -13.97
CA ASN A 57 7.38 19.65 -13.06
C ASN A 57 8.55 20.35 -13.76
N GLY A 58 8.76 20.10 -15.06
CA GLY A 58 9.86 20.64 -15.85
C GLY A 58 11.18 19.88 -15.71
N ILE A 59 11.20 18.73 -15.03
CA ILE A 59 12.38 17.89 -14.85
C ILE A 59 12.70 17.17 -16.17
N ASN A 60 13.95 17.26 -16.62
CA ASN A 60 14.42 16.57 -17.81
C ASN A 60 14.44 15.04 -17.59
N GLY A 61 13.67 14.30 -18.41
CA GLY A 61 13.50 12.86 -18.26
C GLY A 61 14.78 12.05 -18.46
N LEU A 62 15.69 12.48 -19.35
CA LEU A 62 16.97 11.81 -19.58
C LEU A 62 17.93 12.02 -18.41
N LEU A 63 18.03 13.23 -17.89
CA LEU A 63 18.85 13.55 -16.73
C LEU A 63 18.37 12.78 -15.50
N ARG A 64 17.06 12.70 -15.28
CA ARG A 64 16.49 11.87 -14.23
C ARG A 64 16.87 10.40 -14.39
N ASN A 65 16.71 9.82 -15.58
CA ASN A 65 17.02 8.41 -15.82
C ASN A 65 18.50 8.09 -15.59
N ILE A 66 19.41 8.95 -16.05
CA ILE A 66 20.85 8.69 -15.89
C ILE A 66 21.30 8.86 -14.43
N ASN A 67 20.71 9.82 -13.70
CA ASN A 67 20.93 9.97 -12.26
C ASN A 67 20.37 8.76 -11.49
N THR A 68 19.19 8.26 -11.86
CA THR A 68 18.63 7.03 -11.29
C THR A 68 19.53 5.82 -11.56
N ALA A 69 20.05 5.69 -12.80
CA ALA A 69 20.97 4.63 -13.17
C ALA A 69 22.29 4.68 -12.36
N LEU A 70 22.82 5.89 -12.11
CA LEU A 70 24.00 6.07 -11.28
C LEU A 70 23.72 5.65 -9.82
N ILE A 71 22.60 6.03 -9.24
CA ILE A 71 22.18 5.58 -7.89
C ILE A 71 22.05 4.05 -7.87
N ALA A 72 21.35 3.47 -8.86
CA ALA A 72 21.13 2.04 -8.96
C ALA A 72 22.46 1.25 -9.04
N THR A 73 23.46 1.80 -9.74
CA THR A 73 24.77 1.13 -9.91
C THR A 73 25.70 1.39 -8.73
N ARG A 74 25.93 2.66 -8.38
CA ARG A 74 26.93 3.07 -7.39
C ARG A 74 26.48 2.77 -5.96
N ASP A 75 25.22 3.15 -5.63
CA ASP A 75 24.73 3.13 -4.27
C ASP A 75 24.03 1.79 -3.93
N ILE A 76 23.35 1.16 -4.91
CA ILE A 76 22.66 -0.13 -4.74
C ILE A 76 23.51 -1.32 -5.24
N GLY A 77 24.27 -1.15 -6.32
CA GLY A 77 25.14 -2.19 -6.89
C GLY A 77 24.45 -3.03 -7.99
N LEU A 78 23.38 -2.52 -8.61
CA LEU A 78 22.76 -3.15 -9.77
C LEU A 78 23.72 -3.16 -10.97
N LYS A 79 23.62 -4.23 -11.78
CA LYS A 79 24.54 -4.51 -12.88
C LYS A 79 23.88 -4.25 -14.25
N ARG A 80 24.54 -4.71 -15.31
CA ARG A 80 24.25 -4.54 -16.74
C ARG A 80 22.76 -4.56 -17.08
N THR A 81 22.07 -5.68 -16.85
CA THR A 81 20.66 -5.90 -17.22
C THR A 81 19.74 -4.80 -16.70
N SER A 82 19.86 -4.49 -15.40
CA SER A 82 19.01 -3.50 -14.74
C SER A 82 19.24 -2.09 -15.27
N VAL A 83 20.50 -1.74 -15.60
CA VAL A 83 20.85 -0.40 -16.07
C VAL A 83 20.41 -0.20 -17.52
N ILE A 84 20.66 -1.19 -18.39
CA ILE A 84 20.20 -1.13 -19.79
C ILE A 84 18.66 -1.03 -19.80
N ALA A 85 17.97 -1.87 -19.04
CA ALA A 85 16.52 -1.83 -18.92
C ALA A 85 16.02 -0.48 -18.42
N LEU A 86 16.64 0.10 -17.39
CA LEU A 86 16.28 1.42 -16.87
C LEU A 86 16.44 2.53 -17.92
N LEU A 87 17.49 2.47 -18.73
CA LEU A 87 17.74 3.45 -19.78
C LEU A 87 16.79 3.27 -20.98
N LEU A 88 16.24 2.10 -21.22
CA LEU A 88 15.41 1.80 -22.40
C LEU A 88 13.90 1.67 -22.12
N TYR A 89 13.46 1.51 -20.85
CA TYR A 89 12.04 1.28 -20.59
C TYR A 89 11.13 2.43 -21.03
N ARG A 90 11.57 3.70 -20.93
CA ARG A 90 10.78 4.84 -21.41
C ARG A 90 10.66 4.91 -22.92
N PRO A 91 11.73 4.71 -23.70
CA PRO A 91 11.62 4.53 -25.14
C PRO A 91 10.66 3.42 -25.56
N VAL A 92 10.68 2.27 -24.86
CA VAL A 92 9.77 1.16 -25.15
C VAL A 92 8.33 1.55 -24.78
N MET A 93 8.12 2.22 -23.64
CA MET A 93 6.80 2.73 -23.24
C MET A 93 6.22 3.74 -24.24
N LYS A 94 7.06 4.49 -24.95
CA LYS A 94 6.66 5.44 -26.00
C LYS A 94 6.69 4.83 -27.41
N GLU A 95 6.81 3.51 -27.51
CA GLU A 95 6.84 2.76 -28.80
C GLU A 95 7.94 3.20 -29.78
N ALA A 96 8.96 3.91 -29.29
CA ALA A 96 10.11 4.31 -30.10
C ALA A 96 11.14 3.20 -30.31
N VAL A 97 11.09 2.18 -29.47
CA VAL A 97 11.87 0.93 -29.53
C VAL A 97 10.93 -0.21 -29.16
N THR A 98 10.94 -1.32 -29.90
CA THR A 98 10.13 -2.50 -29.56
C THR A 98 10.86 -3.42 -28.59
N LEU A 99 10.12 -4.25 -27.85
CA LEU A 99 10.73 -5.28 -26.99
C LEU A 99 11.55 -6.28 -27.78
N ASP A 100 11.09 -6.68 -28.97
CA ASP A 100 11.78 -7.60 -29.86
C ASP A 100 13.11 -7.00 -30.36
N GLU A 101 13.13 -5.69 -30.64
CA GLU A 101 14.37 -4.97 -30.98
C GLU A 101 15.37 -4.97 -29.81
N VAL A 102 14.89 -4.81 -28.58
CA VAL A 102 15.76 -4.88 -27.40
C VAL A 102 16.31 -6.29 -27.22
N GLU A 103 15.47 -7.31 -27.36
CA GLU A 103 15.84 -8.72 -27.24
C GLU A 103 16.91 -9.09 -28.27
N CYS A 104 16.72 -8.74 -29.55
CA CYS A 104 17.71 -8.94 -30.59
C CYS A 104 19.02 -8.14 -30.41
N THR A 105 18.92 -6.94 -29.80
CA THR A 105 20.09 -6.06 -29.65
C THR A 105 20.93 -6.42 -28.44
N PHE A 106 20.32 -6.83 -27.35
CA PHE A 106 20.98 -7.15 -26.08
C PHE A 106 20.77 -8.61 -25.69
N ASP A 107 19.67 -8.93 -25.03
CA ASP A 107 19.25 -10.29 -24.65
C ASP A 107 17.82 -10.31 -24.08
N ASP A 108 17.28 -11.55 -23.90
CA ASP A 108 15.95 -11.82 -23.35
C ASP A 108 15.80 -11.31 -21.91
N GLU A 109 16.87 -11.32 -21.11
CA GLU A 109 16.83 -10.88 -19.72
C GLU A 109 16.60 -9.37 -19.61
N VAL A 110 17.20 -8.59 -20.51
CA VAL A 110 16.97 -7.13 -20.61
C VAL A 110 15.53 -6.85 -21.03
N ALA A 111 15.02 -7.55 -22.05
CA ALA A 111 13.65 -7.40 -22.52
C ALA A 111 12.62 -7.78 -21.44
N LEU A 112 12.85 -8.87 -20.71
CA LEU A 112 12.02 -9.29 -19.59
C LEU A 112 12.00 -8.26 -18.45
N MET A 113 13.17 -7.69 -18.12
CA MET A 113 13.27 -6.63 -17.10
C MET A 113 12.49 -5.39 -17.52
N ILE A 114 12.56 -4.96 -18.79
CA ILE A 114 11.78 -3.83 -19.30
C ILE A 114 10.28 -4.14 -19.20
N ARG A 115 9.84 -5.33 -19.57
CA ARG A 115 8.42 -5.75 -19.46
C ARG A 115 7.91 -5.64 -18.03
N ARG A 116 8.72 -6.03 -17.03
CA ARG A 116 8.39 -5.90 -15.60
C ARG A 116 8.33 -4.44 -15.16
N LEU A 117 9.26 -3.60 -15.62
CA LEU A 117 9.24 -2.16 -15.33
C LEU A 117 8.04 -1.45 -15.95
N LEU A 118 7.62 -1.83 -17.16
CA LEU A 118 6.44 -1.30 -17.83
C LEU A 118 5.16 -1.62 -17.05
N LYS A 119 4.95 -2.88 -16.64
CA LYS A 119 3.82 -3.26 -15.78
C LYS A 119 3.71 -2.36 -14.55
N THR A 120 4.86 -2.07 -13.92
CA THR A 120 4.92 -1.24 -12.72
C THR A 120 4.66 0.24 -13.03
N SER A 121 5.17 0.76 -14.18
CA SER A 121 4.99 2.14 -14.62
C SER A 121 3.53 2.47 -14.95
N ASP A 122 2.81 1.57 -15.59
CA ASP A 122 1.38 1.74 -15.91
C ASP A 122 0.51 1.86 -14.66
N LEU A 123 0.87 1.16 -13.60
CA LEU A 123 0.20 1.26 -12.30
C LEU A 123 0.38 2.66 -11.68
N TYR A 124 1.54 3.28 -11.88
CA TYR A 124 1.80 4.66 -11.41
C TYR A 124 1.12 5.75 -12.25
N ALA A 125 0.96 5.52 -13.54
CA ALA A 125 0.37 6.52 -14.45
C ALA A 125 -1.13 6.70 -14.20
N ARG A 126 -1.84 5.65 -13.76
CA ARG A 126 -3.28 5.64 -13.61
C ARG A 126 -3.79 6.21 -12.29
N ASN A 127 -3.01 6.15 -11.20
CA ASN A 127 -3.37 6.78 -9.92
C ASN A 127 -2.18 6.81 -8.93
N THR A 128 -2.29 7.64 -7.90
CA THR A 128 -1.30 7.76 -6.85
C THR A 128 -1.16 6.49 -6.01
N ALA A 129 0.08 6.11 -5.72
CA ALA A 129 0.48 4.91 -4.96
C ALA A 129 -0.17 4.74 -3.56
N VAL A 130 -0.93 5.72 -3.12
CA VAL A 130 -1.67 5.70 -1.84
C VAL A 130 -3.07 5.09 -1.99
N ASN A 131 -3.55 4.82 -3.23
CA ASN A 131 -4.81 4.13 -3.43
C ASN A 131 -4.63 2.61 -3.35
N SER A 132 -5.58 2.00 -2.71
CA SER A 132 -5.60 0.63 -2.21
C SER A 132 -5.37 -0.48 -3.26
N GLU A 133 -5.94 -0.37 -4.45
CA GLU A 133 -5.77 -1.37 -5.53
C GLU A 133 -4.38 -1.33 -6.14
N ASN A 134 -3.81 -0.14 -6.31
CA ASN A 134 -2.47 0.03 -6.86
C ASN A 134 -1.38 -0.51 -5.94
N PHE A 135 -1.57 -0.44 -4.63
CA PHE A 135 -0.63 -1.01 -3.67
C PHE A 135 -0.55 -2.54 -3.79
N HIS A 136 -1.68 -3.20 -4.01
CA HIS A 136 -1.75 -4.65 -4.23
C HIS A 136 -0.97 -5.07 -5.49
N HIS A 137 -1.20 -4.39 -6.60
CA HIS A 137 -0.50 -4.64 -7.86
C HIS A 137 1.00 -4.32 -7.78
N LEU A 138 1.36 -3.30 -7.01
CA LEU A 138 2.75 -2.94 -6.77
C LEU A 138 3.49 -4.05 -6.00
N LEU A 139 2.89 -4.57 -4.94
CA LEU A 139 3.44 -5.70 -4.20
C LEU A 139 3.54 -6.97 -5.06
N PHE A 140 2.59 -7.18 -5.98
CA PHE A 140 2.63 -8.30 -6.93
C PHE A 140 3.84 -8.20 -7.87
N SER A 141 4.10 -7.01 -8.42
CA SER A 141 5.29 -6.75 -9.24
C SER A 141 6.59 -6.95 -8.48
N PHE A 142 6.58 -6.64 -7.18
CA PHE A 142 7.70 -6.86 -6.28
C PHE A 142 8.00 -8.35 -6.05
N ALA A 143 6.97 -9.18 -5.97
CA ALA A 143 7.11 -10.61 -5.79
C ALA A 143 7.66 -11.34 -7.04
N GLU A 144 7.61 -10.70 -8.23
CA GLU A 144 8.17 -11.24 -9.46
C GLU A 144 9.69 -11.03 -9.58
N ASP A 145 10.20 -9.85 -9.21
CA ASP A 145 11.64 -9.52 -9.33
C ASP A 145 12.03 -8.37 -8.39
N VAL A 146 12.90 -8.66 -7.44
CA VAL A 146 13.39 -7.66 -6.47
C VAL A 146 14.16 -6.51 -7.12
N ARG A 147 14.78 -6.73 -8.28
CA ARG A 147 15.51 -5.67 -9.01
C ARG A 147 14.59 -4.52 -9.39
N VAL A 148 13.31 -4.79 -9.65
CA VAL A 148 12.29 -3.77 -9.91
C VAL A 148 12.13 -2.85 -8.71
N ILE A 149 12.01 -3.41 -7.50
CA ILE A 149 11.93 -2.61 -6.26
C ILE A 149 13.16 -1.73 -6.08
N LEU A 150 14.34 -2.28 -6.30
CA LEU A 150 15.61 -1.58 -6.15
C LEU A 150 15.71 -0.41 -7.14
N ILE A 151 15.27 -0.59 -8.38
CA ILE A 151 15.19 0.47 -9.39
C ILE A 151 14.19 1.55 -8.95
N MET A 152 13.05 1.17 -8.41
CA MET A 152 12.05 2.13 -7.93
C MET A 152 12.54 2.93 -6.73
N ILE A 153 13.24 2.30 -5.79
CA ILE A 153 13.88 3.00 -4.66
C ILE A 153 14.91 4.00 -5.20
N ALA A 154 15.74 3.62 -6.18
CA ALA A 154 16.69 4.52 -6.82
C ALA A 154 16.01 5.70 -7.51
N ASP A 155 14.92 5.48 -8.24
CA ASP A 155 14.13 6.53 -8.89
C ASP A 155 13.50 7.49 -7.87
N ARG A 156 12.94 6.97 -6.80
CA ARG A 156 12.37 7.80 -5.73
C ARG A 156 13.43 8.62 -5.00
N LEU A 157 14.61 8.04 -4.74
CA LEU A 157 15.73 8.79 -4.17
C LEU A 157 16.20 9.90 -5.11
N CYS A 158 16.31 9.61 -6.41
CA CYS A 158 16.63 10.60 -7.44
C CYS A 158 15.61 11.75 -7.41
N MET A 159 14.31 11.45 -7.44
CA MET A 159 13.25 12.46 -7.38
C MET A 159 13.28 13.27 -6.08
N MET A 160 13.57 12.66 -4.94
CA MET A 160 13.69 13.36 -3.67
C MET A 160 14.91 14.29 -3.63
N ARG A 161 16.04 13.92 -4.21
CA ARG A 161 17.22 14.79 -4.39
C ARG A 161 16.90 15.98 -5.30
N MET A 162 16.13 15.75 -6.37
CA MET A 162 15.64 16.77 -7.30
C MET A 162 14.40 17.54 -6.79
N GLY A 163 13.92 17.26 -5.60
CA GLY A 163 12.67 17.80 -5.07
C GLY A 163 12.55 19.33 -5.02
N LYS A 164 13.67 20.05 -5.03
CA LYS A 164 13.67 21.52 -5.16
C LYS A 164 13.19 21.99 -6.55
N GLN A 165 13.32 21.16 -7.59
CA GLN A 165 12.88 21.48 -8.95
C GLN A 165 11.36 21.24 -9.11
N ILE A 166 10.73 20.50 -8.21
CA ILE A 166 9.28 20.27 -8.20
C ILE A 166 8.60 21.58 -7.80
N ARG A 167 7.90 22.21 -8.76
CA ARG A 167 7.28 23.54 -8.60
C ARG A 167 6.10 23.52 -7.63
N ASP A 168 5.24 22.50 -7.73
CA ASP A 168 4.08 22.39 -6.87
C ASP A 168 4.46 21.80 -5.50
N GLU A 169 4.19 22.56 -4.45
CA GLU A 169 4.43 22.13 -3.06
C GLU A 169 3.59 20.91 -2.66
N LYS A 170 2.36 20.80 -3.17
CA LYS A 170 1.49 19.66 -2.91
C LYS A 170 2.04 18.37 -3.50
N ASP A 171 2.55 18.43 -4.73
CA ASP A 171 3.20 17.29 -5.39
C ASP A 171 4.49 16.88 -4.64
N ARG A 172 5.25 17.85 -4.14
CA ARG A 172 6.46 17.61 -3.36
C ARG A 172 6.17 16.94 -2.01
N ILE A 173 5.15 17.41 -1.28
CA ILE A 173 4.70 16.81 -0.01
C ILE A 173 4.14 15.42 -0.26
N ARG A 174 3.38 15.22 -1.33
CA ARG A 174 2.81 13.93 -1.71
C ARG A 174 3.91 12.90 -2.00
N LEU A 175 4.91 13.27 -2.79
CA LEU A 175 6.08 12.42 -3.05
C LEU A 175 6.81 12.08 -1.75
N ALA A 176 7.06 13.07 -0.90
CA ALA A 176 7.73 12.86 0.38
C ALA A 176 6.94 11.95 1.33
N THR A 177 5.62 12.06 1.32
CA THR A 177 4.72 11.20 2.10
C THR A 177 4.77 9.75 1.56
N GLU A 178 4.64 9.56 0.25
CA GLU A 178 4.78 8.25 -0.41
C GLU A 178 6.12 7.60 -0.05
N VAL A 179 7.21 8.34 -0.16
CA VAL A 179 8.56 7.86 0.15
C VAL A 179 8.69 7.47 1.62
N SER A 180 8.20 8.28 2.54
CA SER A 180 8.23 7.98 3.98
C SER A 180 7.41 6.74 4.37
N TYR A 181 6.27 6.53 3.70
CA TYR A 181 5.36 5.42 4.04
C TYR A 181 5.71 4.10 3.37
N LEU A 182 6.27 4.12 2.16
CA LEU A 182 6.51 2.91 1.36
C LEU A 182 8.00 2.64 1.11
N TYR A 183 8.72 3.59 0.49
CA TYR A 183 10.07 3.31 -0.01
C TYR A 183 11.15 3.30 1.06
N ALA A 184 11.06 4.14 2.09
CA ALA A 184 12.01 4.12 3.20
C ALA A 184 11.90 2.82 4.04
N PRO A 185 10.70 2.30 4.37
CA PRO A 185 10.53 0.96 4.95
C PRO A 185 11.05 -0.17 4.09
N LEU A 186 10.78 -0.15 2.77
CA LEU A 186 11.30 -1.15 1.84
C LEU A 186 12.84 -1.13 1.79
N ALA A 187 13.45 0.07 1.70
CA ALA A 187 14.90 0.22 1.75
C ALA A 187 15.48 -0.33 3.07
N HIS A 188 14.79 -0.14 4.20
CA HIS A 188 15.19 -0.73 5.49
C HIS A 188 15.18 -2.26 5.44
N ARG A 189 14.09 -2.87 4.93
CA ARG A 189 13.95 -4.33 4.85
C ARG A 189 15.00 -4.95 3.92
N LEU A 190 15.31 -4.27 2.82
CA LEU A 190 16.33 -4.70 1.86
C LEU A 190 17.76 -4.38 2.31
N GLY A 191 17.97 -3.87 3.55
CA GLY A 191 19.28 -3.59 4.10
C GLY A 191 19.97 -2.33 3.55
N LEU A 192 19.29 -1.51 2.74
CA LEU A 192 19.82 -0.28 2.15
C LEU A 192 19.80 0.89 3.16
N TYR A 193 20.56 0.76 4.27
CA TYR A 193 20.45 1.68 5.41
C TYR A 193 20.85 3.12 5.09
N THR A 194 21.81 3.33 4.22
CA THR A 194 22.25 4.66 3.78
C THR A 194 21.15 5.34 2.99
N ILE A 195 20.57 4.65 2.01
CA ILE A 195 19.45 5.13 1.18
C ILE A 195 18.21 5.38 2.04
N LYS A 196 17.88 4.45 2.93
CA LYS A 196 16.79 4.59 3.90
C LYS A 196 16.91 5.87 4.71
N SER A 197 18.10 6.12 5.28
CA SER A 197 18.34 7.30 6.12
C SER A 197 18.19 8.59 5.32
N GLU A 198 18.68 8.63 4.08
CA GLU A 198 18.57 9.78 3.20
C GLU A 198 17.11 10.01 2.75
N LEU A 199 16.37 8.95 2.41
CA LEU A 199 14.95 9.04 2.08
C LEU A 199 14.12 9.59 3.25
N GLU A 200 14.39 9.14 4.47
CA GLU A 200 13.73 9.64 5.68
C GLU A 200 14.06 11.11 5.98
N ASP A 201 15.33 11.49 5.85
CA ASP A 201 15.77 12.88 6.08
C ASP A 201 15.19 13.83 5.04
N LEU A 202 15.18 13.45 3.76
CA LEU A 202 14.55 14.22 2.69
C LEU A 202 13.04 14.29 2.84
N SER A 203 12.40 13.20 3.28
CA SER A 203 10.96 13.20 3.57
C SER A 203 10.63 14.18 4.68
N LEU A 204 11.35 14.15 5.79
CA LEU A 204 11.16 15.11 6.90
C LEU A 204 11.37 16.54 6.43
N LYS A 205 12.38 16.80 5.59
CA LYS A 205 12.69 18.12 5.03
C LYS A 205 11.52 18.73 4.25
N TYR A 206 10.73 17.91 3.55
CA TYR A 206 9.60 18.37 2.73
C TYR A 206 8.26 18.33 3.47
N ILE A 207 8.08 17.38 4.41
CA ILE A 207 6.83 17.23 5.20
C ILE A 207 6.81 18.24 6.37
N ASP A 208 7.92 18.38 7.10
CA ASP A 208 8.06 19.30 8.24
C ASP A 208 9.37 20.10 8.16
N PRO A 209 9.45 21.10 7.27
CA PRO A 209 10.66 21.90 7.06
C PRO A 209 11.16 22.60 8.33
N LYS A 210 10.24 23.02 9.22
CA LYS A 210 10.58 23.72 10.47
C LYS A 210 11.37 22.82 11.42
N LYS A 211 10.89 21.60 11.65
CA LYS A 211 11.58 20.61 12.50
C LYS A 211 12.89 20.15 11.89
N TYR A 212 12.92 19.90 10.57
CA TYR A 212 14.13 19.56 9.88
C TYR A 212 15.21 20.65 10.07
N GLN A 213 14.85 21.91 9.84
CA GLN A 213 15.79 23.03 9.95
C GLN A 213 16.25 23.24 11.40
N TYR A 214 15.35 23.13 12.37
CA TYR A 214 15.69 23.21 13.79
C TYR A 214 16.77 22.18 14.17
N ILE A 215 16.57 20.89 13.86
CA ILE A 215 17.51 19.83 14.18
C ILE A 215 18.84 20.03 13.42
N LYS A 216 18.78 20.43 12.15
CA LYS A 216 19.96 20.72 11.33
C LYS A 216 20.80 21.84 11.92
N THR A 217 20.16 22.94 12.35
CA THR A 217 20.85 24.07 12.99
C THR A 217 21.52 23.64 14.27
N LYS A 218 20.82 22.93 15.16
CA LYS A 218 21.38 22.39 16.40
C LYS A 218 22.56 21.45 16.18
N LEU A 219 22.47 20.57 15.15
CA LEU A 219 23.58 19.70 14.76
C LEU A 219 24.81 20.50 14.26
N ASN A 220 24.59 21.60 13.54
CA ASN A 220 25.68 22.45 13.07
C ASN A 220 26.33 23.23 14.20
N GLU A 221 25.54 23.82 15.12
CA GLU A 221 26.04 24.53 16.30
C GLU A 221 26.91 23.64 17.17
N THR A 222 26.54 22.38 17.36
CA THR A 222 27.28 21.42 18.20
C THR A 222 28.37 20.68 17.45
N LYS A 223 28.60 20.93 16.15
CA LYS A 223 29.51 20.14 15.32
C LYS A 223 30.95 20.12 15.87
N ARG A 224 31.50 21.29 16.13
CA ARG A 224 32.89 21.40 16.59
C ARG A 224 33.11 20.66 17.91
N SER A 225 32.30 20.91 18.90
CA SER A 225 32.37 20.24 20.21
C SER A 225 32.22 18.72 20.11
N ARG A 226 31.39 18.27 19.18
CA ARG A 226 31.14 16.85 18.91
C ARG A 226 32.36 16.22 18.22
N ASP A 227 32.93 16.88 17.22
CA ASP A 227 34.11 16.39 16.51
C ASP A 227 35.34 16.31 17.45
N GLU A 228 35.53 17.29 18.33
CA GLU A 228 36.54 17.28 19.37
C GLU A 228 36.35 16.10 20.36
N TYR A 229 35.11 15.85 20.79
CA TYR A 229 34.79 14.72 21.66
C TYR A 229 35.02 13.36 20.97
N ILE A 230 34.65 13.24 19.70
CA ILE A 230 34.88 12.03 18.91
C ILE A 230 36.37 11.74 18.79
N ALA A 231 37.20 12.77 18.55
CA ALA A 231 38.64 12.63 18.48
C ALA A 231 39.26 12.23 19.84
N GLU A 232 38.75 12.82 20.95
CA GLU A 232 39.16 12.47 22.31
C GLU A 232 38.86 10.99 22.66
N PHE A 233 37.70 10.46 22.19
CA PHE A 233 37.35 9.05 22.37
C PHE A 233 38.16 8.12 21.47
N ILE A 234 38.35 8.48 20.18
CA ILE A 234 38.99 7.61 19.18
C ILE A 234 40.49 7.41 19.47
N ARG A 235 41.21 8.46 19.83
CA ARG A 235 42.66 8.40 19.98
C ARG A 235 43.16 7.27 20.88
N PRO A 236 42.70 7.11 22.14
CA PRO A 236 43.18 6.01 23.00
C PRO A 236 42.72 4.62 22.50
N VAL A 237 41.57 4.52 21.86
CA VAL A 237 41.09 3.27 21.23
C VAL A 237 41.99 2.89 20.06
N GLN A 238 42.36 3.86 19.23
CA GLN A 238 43.24 3.66 18.09
C GLN A 238 44.61 3.15 18.53
N GLU A 239 45.22 3.79 19.52
CA GLU A 239 46.55 3.40 20.09
C GLU A 239 46.52 1.93 20.58
N LYS A 240 45.44 1.52 21.28
CA LYS A 240 45.29 0.14 21.77
C LYS A 240 45.09 -0.88 20.65
N LEU A 241 44.31 -0.54 19.65
CA LEU A 241 44.06 -1.42 18.50
C LEU A 241 45.30 -1.57 17.62
N GLU A 242 46.07 -0.49 17.41
CA GLU A 242 47.35 -0.53 16.70
C GLU A 242 48.35 -1.42 17.45
N ALA A 243 48.42 -1.31 18.79
CA ALA A 243 49.28 -2.15 19.62
C ALA A 243 48.90 -3.66 19.55
N SER A 244 47.66 -3.99 19.23
CA SER A 244 47.23 -5.39 19.05
C SER A 244 47.46 -5.94 17.64
N GLY A 245 48.05 -5.17 16.74
CA GLY A 245 48.42 -5.59 15.38
C GLY A 245 47.25 -5.73 14.42
N LEU A 246 46.05 -5.24 14.78
CA LEU A 246 44.84 -5.26 13.94
C LEU A 246 44.92 -4.18 12.84
N LYS A 247 44.42 -4.51 11.65
CA LYS A 247 44.23 -3.55 10.57
C LYS A 247 42.77 -3.05 10.60
N PHE A 248 42.58 -1.75 10.74
CA PHE A 248 41.25 -1.17 10.93
C PHE A 248 41.16 0.28 10.44
N ASP A 249 39.91 0.73 10.24
CA ASP A 249 39.53 2.14 10.11
C ASP A 249 38.55 2.50 11.23
N ILE A 250 38.71 3.69 11.84
CA ILE A 250 37.72 4.20 12.81
C ILE A 250 37.05 5.46 12.25
N LYS A 251 35.72 5.48 12.31
CA LYS A 251 34.90 6.61 11.81
C LYS A 251 33.84 7.01 12.82
N GLY A 252 33.68 8.32 13.04
CA GLY A 252 32.51 8.88 13.71
C GLY A 252 31.33 8.98 12.73
N ARG A 253 30.14 8.53 13.14
CA ARG A 253 28.92 8.63 12.38
C ARG A 253 27.88 9.41 13.15
N THR A 254 27.40 10.53 12.61
CA THR A 254 26.27 11.29 13.15
C THR A 254 24.96 10.60 12.79
N LYS A 255 23.99 10.55 13.70
CA LYS A 255 22.66 10.04 13.42
C LYS A 255 21.91 10.92 12.44
N SER A 256 21.01 10.31 11.63
CA SER A 256 20.16 11.04 10.70
C SER A 256 19.20 11.97 11.44
N ILE A 257 18.82 13.07 10.79
CA ILE A 257 17.92 14.10 11.33
C ILE A 257 16.57 13.48 11.70
N HIS A 258 16.05 12.60 10.83
CA HIS A 258 14.80 11.86 11.08
C HIS A 258 14.90 10.95 12.32
N SER A 259 16.03 10.24 12.51
CA SER A 259 16.22 9.40 13.70
C SER A 259 16.27 10.22 14.98
N ILE A 260 16.87 11.41 14.94
CA ILE A 260 16.87 12.38 16.05
C ILE A 260 15.44 12.85 16.31
N ASN A 261 14.70 13.28 15.28
CA ASN A 261 13.31 13.71 15.40
C ASN A 261 12.41 12.64 16.03
N ASN A 262 12.58 11.38 15.65
CA ASN A 262 11.84 10.26 16.23
C ASN A 262 12.13 10.05 17.71
N LYS A 263 13.36 10.28 18.16
CA LYS A 263 13.72 10.22 19.58
C LYS A 263 13.13 11.37 20.38
N LEU A 264 13.23 12.61 19.87
CA LEU A 264 12.60 13.78 20.49
C LEU A 264 11.09 13.55 20.70
N ARG A 265 10.40 12.97 19.68
CA ARG A 265 8.96 12.65 19.78
C ARG A 265 8.64 11.50 20.74
N LYS A 266 9.39 10.39 20.67
CA LYS A 266 9.10 9.17 21.46
C LYS A 266 9.43 9.32 22.93
N GLN A 267 10.49 10.05 23.25
CA GLN A 267 10.98 10.22 24.62
C GLN A 267 10.52 11.54 25.24
N ASN A 268 9.90 12.41 24.45
CA ASN A 268 9.47 13.76 24.86
C ASN A 268 10.57 14.55 25.57
N ILE A 269 11.78 14.55 24.99
CA ILE A 269 12.97 15.23 25.51
C ILE A 269 13.41 16.32 24.52
N ASP A 270 14.15 17.29 25.01
CA ASP A 270 14.80 18.32 24.18
C ASP A 270 16.04 17.77 23.48
N PHE A 271 16.55 18.54 22.51
CA PHE A 271 17.73 18.13 21.72
C PHE A 271 18.95 17.86 22.59
N GLU A 272 19.18 18.63 23.62
CA GLU A 272 20.25 18.53 24.59
C GLU A 272 20.18 17.26 25.46
N GLY A 273 18.98 16.68 25.59
CA GLY A 273 18.74 15.41 26.30
C GLY A 273 19.11 14.16 25.49
N ILE A 274 19.51 14.29 24.24
CA ILE A 274 19.88 13.14 23.41
C ILE A 274 21.35 12.78 23.63
N TYR A 275 21.62 11.70 24.35
CA TYR A 275 22.98 11.25 24.68
C TYR A 275 23.71 10.57 23.51
N ASP A 276 23.02 10.00 22.51
CA ASP A 276 23.59 9.21 21.42
C ASP A 276 23.41 9.88 20.04
N LEU A 277 23.82 11.14 19.93
CA LEU A 277 23.79 11.90 18.67
C LEU A 277 24.76 11.34 17.62
N PHE A 278 25.75 10.58 18.01
CA PHE A 278 26.73 9.95 17.15
C PHE A 278 27.07 8.54 17.62
N ALA A 279 27.65 7.76 16.73
CA ALA A 279 28.23 6.44 17.01
C ALA A 279 29.65 6.39 16.47
N ILE A 280 30.49 5.61 17.09
CA ILE A 280 31.83 5.28 16.60
C ILE A 280 31.74 3.96 15.86
N ARG A 281 32.35 3.88 14.70
CA ARG A 281 32.42 2.68 13.89
C ARG A 281 33.83 2.23 13.74
N VAL A 282 34.14 1.00 14.17
CA VAL A 282 35.42 0.32 13.95
C VAL A 282 35.24 -0.68 12.83
N ILE A 283 35.96 -0.52 11.73
CA ILE A 283 35.91 -1.36 10.53
C ILE A 283 37.23 -2.10 10.40
N LEU A 284 37.18 -3.42 10.56
CA LEU A 284 38.33 -4.29 10.49
C LEU A 284 38.63 -4.76 9.07
N ASP A 285 39.88 -4.87 8.70
CA ASP A 285 40.34 -5.46 7.44
C ASP A 285 40.78 -6.90 7.69
N SER A 286 39.81 -7.75 8.07
CA SER A 286 40.03 -9.13 8.50
C SER A 286 39.79 -10.11 7.36
N PRO A 287 40.55 -11.22 7.27
CA PRO A 287 40.21 -12.35 6.39
C PRO A 287 38.96 -13.08 6.92
N LEU A 288 38.24 -13.77 6.03
CA LEU A 288 36.92 -14.40 6.32
C LEU A 288 36.96 -15.37 7.53
N ASP A 289 38.04 -16.12 7.69
CA ASP A 289 38.20 -17.09 8.76
C ASP A 289 38.40 -16.44 10.13
N LYS A 290 38.87 -15.19 10.18
CA LYS A 290 39.15 -14.43 11.41
C LYS A 290 38.14 -13.33 11.73
N GLU A 291 37.22 -13.07 10.84
CA GLU A 291 36.25 -11.95 11.00
C GLU A 291 35.58 -11.93 12.37
N ARG A 292 35.08 -13.08 12.84
CA ARG A 292 34.37 -13.15 14.13
C ARG A 292 35.33 -12.95 15.29
N SER A 293 36.45 -13.65 15.30
CA SER A 293 37.42 -13.59 16.40
C SER A 293 38.00 -12.19 16.57
N GLU A 294 38.37 -11.51 15.50
CA GLU A 294 38.90 -10.15 15.54
C GLU A 294 37.84 -9.12 15.97
N CYS A 295 36.57 -9.26 15.56
CA CYS A 295 35.48 -8.41 16.08
C CYS A 295 35.32 -8.56 17.60
N TRP A 296 35.37 -9.78 18.14
CA TRP A 296 35.32 -10.03 19.58
C TRP A 296 36.56 -9.55 20.33
N GLN A 297 37.74 -9.60 19.70
CA GLN A 297 38.96 -9.04 20.24
C GLN A 297 38.85 -7.52 20.42
N VAL A 298 38.33 -6.80 19.40
CA VAL A 298 38.04 -5.35 19.51
C VAL A 298 37.01 -5.07 20.60
N PHE A 299 35.99 -5.89 20.71
CA PHE A 299 35.01 -5.77 21.80
C PHE A 299 35.69 -5.86 23.18
N SER A 300 36.53 -6.85 23.39
CA SER A 300 37.27 -7.01 24.65
C SER A 300 38.15 -5.79 24.96
N ILE A 301 38.90 -5.32 23.97
CA ILE A 301 39.78 -4.15 24.13
C ILE A 301 38.99 -2.90 24.55
N ILE A 302 37.84 -2.65 23.93
CA ILE A 302 37.01 -1.48 24.23
C ILE A 302 36.36 -1.60 25.61
N THR A 303 35.91 -2.81 26.01
CA THR A 303 35.30 -3.04 27.33
C THR A 303 36.30 -3.03 28.47
N ASP A 304 37.57 -3.31 28.20
CA ASP A 304 38.67 -3.13 29.19
C ASP A 304 38.97 -1.65 29.42
N MET A 305 38.75 -0.81 28.40
CA MET A 305 39.05 0.63 28.51
C MET A 305 37.88 1.43 29.08
N TYR A 306 36.64 1.04 28.75
CA TYR A 306 35.44 1.78 29.08
C TYR A 306 34.34 0.86 29.62
N GLN A 307 33.63 1.31 30.65
CA GLN A 307 32.57 0.53 31.29
C GLN A 307 31.38 0.30 30.30
N PRO A 308 31.05 -0.96 29.95
CA PRO A 308 29.96 -1.26 29.05
C PRO A 308 28.61 -1.20 29.75
N ASN A 309 27.54 -0.93 28.95
CA ASN A 309 26.17 -1.12 29.36
C ASN A 309 25.63 -2.45 28.79
N PRO A 310 25.53 -3.54 29.61
CA PRO A 310 25.16 -4.86 29.13
C PRO A 310 23.73 -4.90 28.52
N LYS A 311 22.81 -4.06 29.01
CA LYS A 311 21.43 -3.98 28.51
C LYS A 311 21.32 -3.42 27.08
N ARG A 312 22.37 -2.77 26.58
CA ARG A 312 22.41 -2.16 25.26
C ARG A 312 23.35 -2.87 24.28
N MET A 313 23.94 -3.98 24.70
CA MET A 313 24.73 -4.82 23.81
C MET A 313 23.81 -5.52 22.79
N LYS A 314 24.29 -5.60 21.53
CA LYS A 314 23.61 -6.31 20.45
C LYS A 314 24.63 -7.09 19.64
N ASP A 315 24.48 -8.40 19.61
CA ASP A 315 25.31 -9.30 18.84
C ASP A 315 24.57 -9.77 17.58
N TRP A 316 24.91 -9.16 16.46
CA TRP A 316 24.44 -9.58 15.14
C TRP A 316 25.57 -10.23 14.30
N ILE A 317 26.68 -10.61 14.93
CA ILE A 317 27.73 -11.43 14.30
C ILE A 317 27.44 -12.90 14.54
N SER A 318 27.06 -13.27 15.77
CA SER A 318 26.69 -14.64 16.09
C SER A 318 25.38 -15.05 15.45
N VAL A 319 24.39 -14.13 15.43
CA VAL A 319 23.07 -14.31 14.80
C VAL A 319 22.77 -13.11 13.90
N PRO A 320 23.14 -13.18 12.62
CA PRO A 320 22.86 -12.11 11.65
C PRO A 320 21.37 -11.80 11.52
N LYS A 321 21.04 -10.55 11.19
CA LYS A 321 19.66 -10.18 10.86
C LYS A 321 19.20 -10.84 9.55
N SER A 322 17.90 -10.97 9.34
CA SER A 322 17.30 -11.54 8.12
C SER A 322 17.76 -10.88 6.81
N ASN A 323 18.11 -9.60 6.87
CA ASN A 323 18.65 -8.86 5.73
C ASN A 323 20.18 -8.96 5.59
N GLY A 324 20.82 -9.94 6.26
CA GLY A 324 22.25 -10.17 6.21
C GLY A 324 23.10 -9.17 6.97
N TYR A 325 22.51 -8.31 7.80
CA TYR A 325 23.26 -7.33 8.60
C TYR A 325 24.02 -8.02 9.73
N GLU A 326 25.34 -7.83 9.75
CA GLU A 326 26.27 -8.35 10.75
C GLU A 326 27.01 -7.18 11.43
N SER A 327 27.04 -7.10 12.76
CA SER A 327 27.81 -6.11 13.53
C SER A 327 27.70 -6.40 15.03
N LEU A 328 28.74 -6.14 15.82
CA LEU A 328 28.62 -6.00 17.27
C LEU A 328 28.32 -4.55 17.63
N HIS A 329 27.30 -4.32 18.43
CA HIS A 329 27.01 -3.00 18.98
C HIS A 329 27.16 -3.03 20.50
N ILE A 330 27.92 -2.10 20.99
CA ILE A 330 28.17 -1.90 22.42
C ILE A 330 27.95 -0.43 22.75
N THR A 331 27.40 -0.14 23.90
CA THR A 331 27.31 1.21 24.44
C THR A 331 28.22 1.27 25.67
N VAL A 332 29.18 2.17 25.63
CA VAL A 332 30.18 2.34 26.72
C VAL A 332 30.12 3.73 27.31
N LEU A 333 30.55 3.87 28.56
CA LEU A 333 30.70 5.16 29.23
C LEU A 333 32.06 5.74 28.86
N GLY A 334 32.07 6.70 27.92
CA GLY A 334 33.28 7.35 27.43
C GLY A 334 33.71 8.56 28.28
N PRO A 335 34.64 9.38 27.76
CA PRO A 335 35.11 10.61 28.44
C PRO A 335 33.93 11.51 28.86
N LYS A 336 34.14 12.31 29.93
CA LYS A 336 33.14 13.24 30.47
C LYS A 336 31.79 12.57 30.82
N ASN A 337 31.83 11.26 31.18
CA ASN A 337 30.64 10.47 31.56
C ASN A 337 29.51 10.47 30.50
N ARG A 338 29.88 10.43 29.23
CA ARG A 338 28.90 10.36 28.14
C ARG A 338 28.82 8.96 27.53
N TRP A 339 27.61 8.46 27.33
CA TRP A 339 27.39 7.18 26.65
C TRP A 339 27.71 7.28 25.17
N VAL A 340 28.55 6.38 24.68
CA VAL A 340 28.99 6.27 23.27
C VAL A 340 28.59 4.90 22.75
N GLU A 341 27.88 4.86 21.62
CA GLU A 341 27.61 3.62 20.88
C GLU A 341 28.79 3.32 19.97
N VAL A 342 29.40 2.13 20.12
CA VAL A 342 30.45 1.63 19.25
C VAL A 342 29.90 0.47 18.43
N GLN A 343 30.11 0.54 17.13
CA GLN A 343 29.73 -0.48 16.14
C GLN A 343 31.02 -1.12 15.61
N ILE A 344 31.15 -2.43 15.80
CA ILE A 344 32.33 -3.20 15.40
C ILE A 344 31.93 -4.15 14.29
N ARG A 345 32.61 -4.11 13.16
CA ARG A 345 32.37 -4.95 12.00
C ARG A 345 33.56 -4.99 11.06
N THR A 346 33.61 -5.98 10.17
CA THR A 346 34.66 -6.06 9.15
C THR A 346 34.27 -5.25 7.91
N ARG A 347 35.23 -5.07 6.99
CA ARG A 347 35.00 -4.36 5.72
C ARG A 347 33.89 -5.01 4.90
N ARG A 348 33.84 -6.35 4.84
CA ARG A 348 32.73 -7.10 4.20
C ARG A 348 31.40 -6.79 4.87
N MET A 349 31.32 -6.89 6.19
CA MET A 349 30.09 -6.58 6.96
C MET A 349 29.67 -5.12 6.78
N ASP A 350 30.63 -4.18 6.66
CA ASP A 350 30.33 -2.76 6.40
C ASP A 350 29.77 -2.56 5.01
N GLU A 351 30.31 -3.25 3.99
CA GLU A 351 29.80 -3.21 2.62
C GLU A 351 28.35 -3.76 2.55
N VAL A 352 28.07 -4.88 3.22
CA VAL A 352 26.72 -5.44 3.35
C VAL A 352 25.78 -4.48 4.08
N ALA A 353 26.25 -3.84 5.16
CA ALA A 353 25.45 -2.86 5.90
C ALA A 353 25.14 -1.58 5.11
N GLU A 354 26.04 -1.13 4.24
CA GLU A 354 25.85 0.09 3.45
C GLU A 354 25.06 -0.14 2.16
N ARG A 355 25.26 -1.29 1.48
CA ARG A 355 24.69 -1.62 0.17
C ARG A 355 23.59 -2.69 0.20
N GLY A 356 23.34 -3.29 1.37
CA GLY A 356 22.29 -4.30 1.56
C GLY A 356 22.52 -5.58 0.76
N LEU A 357 21.43 -6.19 0.31
CA LEU A 357 21.43 -7.45 -0.46
C LEU A 357 22.34 -7.43 -1.70
N ALA A 358 22.49 -6.29 -2.35
CA ALA A 358 23.32 -6.18 -3.54
C ALA A 358 24.83 -6.43 -3.27
N ALA A 359 25.31 -6.09 -2.07
CA ALA A 359 26.66 -6.46 -1.66
C ALA A 359 26.78 -7.97 -1.42
N HIS A 360 25.72 -8.59 -0.90
CA HIS A 360 25.67 -10.04 -0.69
C HIS A 360 25.80 -10.84 -2.00
N TRP A 361 25.18 -10.35 -3.09
CA TRP A 361 25.32 -10.96 -4.43
C TRP A 361 26.75 -10.97 -4.97
N LYS A 362 27.56 -10.03 -4.53
CA LYS A 362 28.97 -9.97 -4.92
C LYS A 362 29.80 -11.11 -4.32
N TYR A 363 29.45 -11.54 -3.11
CA TYR A 363 30.24 -12.52 -2.35
C TYR A 363 29.73 -13.96 -2.43
N LYS A 364 28.39 -14.20 -2.55
CA LYS A 364 27.79 -15.54 -2.51
C LYS A 364 27.10 -15.99 -3.80
N GLY A 365 26.97 -15.10 -4.81
CA GLY A 365 26.21 -15.42 -6.03
C GLY A 365 24.68 -15.36 -5.84
N ILE A 366 23.94 -15.41 -6.95
CA ILE A 366 22.48 -15.18 -6.95
C ILE A 366 21.66 -16.39 -6.42
N LYS A 367 22.31 -17.57 -6.21
CA LYS A 367 21.60 -18.84 -5.96
C LYS A 367 21.38 -19.23 -4.49
N GLU A 368 21.87 -18.49 -3.51
CA GLU A 368 21.75 -18.84 -2.07
C GLU A 368 21.16 -17.69 -1.26
N GLU A 369 19.86 -17.40 -1.43
CA GLU A 369 19.21 -16.25 -0.77
C GLU A 369 18.03 -16.65 0.14
N HIS A 370 18.30 -17.35 1.23
CA HIS A 370 17.25 -17.70 2.20
C HIS A 370 16.49 -16.47 2.76
N GLY A 371 17.15 -15.34 2.96
CA GLY A 371 16.52 -14.14 3.56
C GLY A 371 15.63 -13.34 2.60
N LEU A 372 15.92 -13.35 1.29
CA LEU A 372 15.13 -12.66 0.27
C LEU A 372 13.93 -13.50 -0.12
N ASP A 373 14.13 -14.83 -0.30
CA ASP A 373 13.05 -15.77 -0.61
C ASP A 373 12.00 -15.81 0.49
N GLU A 374 12.43 -15.71 1.76
CA GLU A 374 11.53 -15.58 2.89
C GLU A 374 10.70 -14.29 2.81
N PHE A 375 11.33 -13.13 2.53
CA PHE A 375 10.61 -11.86 2.34
C PHE A 375 9.64 -11.90 1.15
N LEU A 376 10.06 -12.43 0.00
CA LEU A 376 9.20 -12.57 -1.17
C LEU A 376 8.06 -13.57 -0.92
N SER A 377 8.32 -14.63 -0.16
CA SER A 377 7.31 -15.59 0.29
C SER A 377 6.29 -14.94 1.24
N ASP A 378 6.74 -14.12 2.19
CA ASP A 378 5.87 -13.36 3.09
C ASP A 378 5.00 -12.36 2.32
N VAL A 379 5.58 -11.65 1.34
CA VAL A 379 4.83 -10.76 0.45
C VAL A 379 3.79 -11.53 -0.38
N ARG A 380 4.14 -12.69 -0.92
CA ARG A 380 3.20 -13.55 -1.67
C ARG A 380 2.07 -14.06 -0.78
N ALA A 381 2.41 -14.56 0.41
CA ALA A 381 1.41 -15.03 1.38
C ALA A 381 0.45 -13.91 1.84
N MET A 382 0.96 -12.69 1.95
CA MET A 382 0.16 -11.51 2.26
C MET A 382 -0.79 -11.12 1.10
N LEU A 383 -0.33 -11.30 -0.15
CA LEU A 383 -1.12 -11.06 -1.36
C LEU A 383 -2.21 -12.12 -1.57
N GLU A 384 -1.97 -13.37 -1.19
CA GLU A 384 -2.93 -14.46 -1.28
C GLU A 384 -4.07 -14.33 -0.26
N THR A 385 -3.82 -13.64 0.85
CA THR A 385 -4.88 -13.31 1.82
C THR A 385 -5.72 -12.15 1.28
N GLN A 386 -6.87 -12.44 0.68
CA GLN A 386 -7.88 -11.48 0.26
C GLN A 386 -8.41 -10.67 1.46
N THR A 387 -7.65 -9.70 1.91
CA THR A 387 -8.10 -8.73 2.93
C THR A 387 -8.91 -7.65 2.21
N SER A 388 -10.15 -7.51 2.57
CA SER A 388 -11.12 -6.61 1.96
C SER A 388 -10.84 -5.11 2.17
N ASN A 389 -9.79 -4.74 2.92
CA ASN A 389 -9.42 -3.34 3.13
C ASN A 389 -7.91 -3.13 2.92
N PRO A 390 -7.52 -2.51 1.82
CA PRO A 390 -6.12 -2.24 1.46
C PRO A 390 -5.38 -1.28 2.40
N MET A 391 -6.08 -0.42 3.13
CA MET A 391 -5.48 0.43 4.17
C MET A 391 -4.99 -0.39 5.37
N ASP A 392 -5.70 -1.46 5.72
CA ASP A 392 -5.27 -2.36 6.79
C ASP A 392 -4.09 -3.23 6.33
N MET A 393 -4.09 -3.68 5.08
CA MET A 393 -2.96 -4.37 4.46
C MET A 393 -1.70 -3.50 4.42
N MET A 394 -1.82 -2.22 4.08
CA MET A 394 -0.72 -1.27 4.10
C MET A 394 -0.18 -1.04 5.52
N LYS A 395 -1.05 -1.00 6.53
CA LYS A 395 -0.65 -0.92 7.94
C LYS A 395 0.06 -2.20 8.40
N GLU A 396 -0.48 -3.38 8.07
CA GLU A 396 0.11 -4.68 8.39
C GLU A 396 1.50 -4.82 7.73
N PHE A 397 1.62 -4.52 6.44
CA PHE A 397 2.89 -4.52 5.71
C PHE A 397 3.93 -3.60 6.35
N ARG A 398 3.53 -2.40 6.77
CA ARG A 398 4.41 -1.45 7.45
C ARG A 398 4.85 -1.95 8.83
N MET A 399 3.96 -2.58 9.58
CA MET A 399 4.32 -3.14 10.90
C MET A 399 5.38 -4.22 10.74
N ASP A 400 5.27 -5.09 9.76
CA ASP A 400 6.23 -6.17 9.49
C ASP A 400 7.59 -5.63 9.01
N LEU A 401 7.62 -4.52 8.28
CA LEU A 401 8.86 -3.92 7.77
C LEU A 401 9.76 -3.29 8.85
N TYR A 402 9.19 -2.88 9.99
CA TYR A 402 9.93 -2.15 11.04
C TYR A 402 10.14 -2.95 12.33
N GLN A 403 9.68 -4.21 12.41
CA GLN A 403 9.84 -4.99 13.65
C GLN A 403 11.30 -5.40 13.89
N ASP A 404 11.81 -5.10 15.08
CA ASP A 404 13.01 -5.76 15.62
C ASP A 404 12.72 -7.26 15.77
N GLU A 405 13.67 -8.11 15.47
CA GLU A 405 13.53 -9.57 15.52
C GLU A 405 13.96 -10.11 16.89
N ILE A 406 13.29 -11.16 17.34
CA ILE A 406 13.69 -12.00 18.47
C ILE A 406 13.88 -13.44 18.00
N TYR A 407 14.80 -14.13 18.64
CA TYR A 407 15.12 -15.52 18.35
C TYR A 407 14.71 -16.37 19.53
N VAL A 408 13.88 -17.38 19.27
CA VAL A 408 13.25 -18.23 20.27
C VAL A 408 13.52 -19.69 19.91
N PHE A 409 13.78 -20.54 20.89
CA PHE A 409 14.12 -21.93 20.68
C PHE A 409 12.92 -22.85 20.86
N THR A 410 12.82 -23.88 20.03
CA THR A 410 11.97 -25.04 20.35
C THR A 410 12.64 -25.91 21.42
N PRO A 411 11.92 -26.79 22.11
CA PRO A 411 12.52 -27.73 23.05
C PRO A 411 13.57 -28.65 22.42
N THR A 412 13.51 -28.86 21.11
CA THR A 412 14.50 -29.63 20.33
C THR A 412 15.74 -28.83 19.95
N GLY A 413 15.79 -27.52 20.31
CA GLY A 413 16.91 -26.63 20.01
C GLY A 413 16.85 -25.94 18.65
N GLU A 414 15.75 -26.09 17.90
CA GLU A 414 15.53 -25.39 16.64
C GLU A 414 15.27 -23.89 16.90
N LEU A 415 15.95 -23.04 16.15
CA LEU A 415 15.84 -21.59 16.28
C LEU A 415 14.70 -21.05 15.42
N ILE A 416 13.71 -20.44 16.04
CA ILE A 416 12.59 -19.77 15.37
C ILE A 416 12.71 -18.26 15.54
N LYS A 417 12.64 -17.56 14.41
CA LYS A 417 12.71 -16.12 14.32
C LYS A 417 11.31 -15.51 14.34
N LEU A 418 11.10 -14.50 15.18
CA LEU A 418 9.82 -13.78 15.33
C LEU A 418 10.05 -12.28 15.42
N GLY A 419 9.02 -11.48 15.13
CA GLY A 419 9.04 -10.04 15.42
C GLY A 419 9.02 -9.76 16.92
N LYS A 420 9.68 -8.70 17.36
CA LYS A 420 9.63 -8.25 18.77
C LYS A 420 8.20 -7.93 19.19
N GLY A 421 7.81 -8.45 20.31
CA GLY A 421 6.43 -8.37 20.80
C GLY A 421 5.57 -9.57 20.40
N ALA A 422 6.16 -10.56 19.70
CA ALA A 422 5.49 -11.82 19.39
C ALA A 422 5.09 -12.57 20.66
N THR A 423 3.96 -13.25 20.58
CA THR A 423 3.38 -14.03 21.66
C THR A 423 3.65 -15.53 21.48
N VAL A 424 3.33 -16.34 22.50
CA VAL A 424 3.35 -17.81 22.38
C VAL A 424 2.47 -18.28 21.24
N LEU A 425 1.36 -17.61 20.97
CA LEU A 425 0.48 -17.95 19.85
C LEU A 425 1.14 -17.66 18.49
N ASP A 426 1.85 -16.52 18.36
CA ASP A 426 2.63 -16.21 17.16
C ASP A 426 3.69 -17.29 16.89
N PHE A 427 4.38 -17.74 17.93
CA PHE A 427 5.35 -18.84 17.86
C PHE A 427 4.69 -20.15 17.41
N ALA A 428 3.52 -20.49 17.95
CA ALA A 428 2.79 -21.69 17.56
C ALA A 428 2.40 -21.69 16.07
N PHE A 429 1.98 -20.54 15.53
CA PHE A 429 1.71 -20.37 14.10
C PHE A 429 3.00 -20.33 13.24
N ALA A 430 4.12 -19.89 13.79
CA ALA A 430 5.40 -19.94 13.10
C ALA A 430 5.86 -21.38 12.87
N ILE A 431 5.67 -22.26 13.86
CA ILE A 431 5.98 -23.69 13.71
C ILE A 431 5.09 -24.31 12.62
N HIS A 432 3.78 -24.31 12.84
CA HIS A 432 2.82 -24.88 11.88
C HIS A 432 1.42 -24.34 12.08
N SER A 433 0.67 -24.10 11.02
CA SER A 433 -0.69 -23.56 11.07
C SER A 433 -1.66 -24.42 11.94
N LYS A 434 -1.55 -25.76 11.85
CA LYS A 434 -2.37 -26.66 12.69
C LYS A 434 -2.01 -26.59 14.18
N VAL A 435 -0.71 -26.39 14.50
CA VAL A 435 -0.24 -26.22 15.90
C VAL A 435 -0.79 -24.89 16.45
N GLY A 436 -0.66 -23.81 15.68
CA GLY A 436 -1.21 -22.51 16.04
C GLY A 436 -2.72 -22.53 16.25
N SER A 437 -3.48 -23.14 15.34
CA SER A 437 -4.94 -23.21 15.43
C SER A 437 -5.43 -24.01 16.67
N ARG A 438 -4.64 -24.95 17.16
CA ARG A 438 -4.95 -25.81 18.31
C ARG A 438 -4.25 -25.39 19.59
N CYS A 439 -3.57 -24.27 19.63
CA CYS A 439 -2.80 -23.80 20.77
C CYS A 439 -3.70 -23.39 21.93
N VAL A 440 -3.47 -23.95 23.11
CA VAL A 440 -4.20 -23.65 24.35
C VAL A 440 -3.33 -22.85 25.32
N SER A 441 -2.06 -23.23 25.45
CA SER A 441 -1.08 -22.59 26.33
C SER A 441 0.34 -22.89 25.82
N GLY A 442 1.34 -22.35 26.49
CA GLY A 442 2.74 -22.70 26.24
C GLY A 442 3.52 -22.84 27.55
N LYS A 443 4.71 -23.45 27.45
CA LYS A 443 5.71 -23.42 28.50
C LYS A 443 6.89 -22.62 28.00
N VAL A 444 7.24 -21.55 28.70
CA VAL A 444 8.41 -20.72 28.41
C VAL A 444 9.46 -20.98 29.49
N ASN A 445 10.63 -21.44 29.08
CA ASN A 445 11.70 -21.82 30.00
C ASN A 445 11.23 -22.77 31.12
N GLY A 446 10.36 -23.77 30.77
CA GLY A 446 9.78 -24.75 31.67
C GLY A 446 8.58 -24.27 32.50
N LYS A 447 8.19 -22.98 32.40
CA LYS A 447 7.03 -22.43 33.18
C LYS A 447 5.79 -22.32 32.28
N ASN A 448 4.65 -22.78 32.73
CA ASN A 448 3.37 -22.66 32.05
C ASN A 448 2.98 -21.17 31.93
N VAL A 449 2.63 -20.75 30.73
CA VAL A 449 2.24 -19.37 30.41
C VAL A 449 1.02 -19.34 29.47
N SER A 450 0.32 -18.21 29.47
CA SER A 450 -0.82 -17.98 28.56
C SER A 450 -0.32 -17.81 27.11
N ILE A 451 -1.20 -18.10 26.14
CA ILE A 451 -0.96 -17.81 24.70
C ILE A 451 -0.65 -16.34 24.40
N ARG A 452 -1.01 -15.41 25.29
CA ARG A 452 -0.75 -13.97 25.19
C ARG A 452 0.62 -13.57 25.75
N HIS A 453 1.37 -14.50 26.34
CA HIS A 453 2.68 -14.19 26.92
C HIS A 453 3.65 -13.70 25.85
N LEU A 454 4.30 -12.55 26.11
CA LEU A 454 5.26 -11.93 25.21
C LEU A 454 6.61 -12.66 25.33
N LEU A 455 7.12 -13.11 24.21
CA LEU A 455 8.38 -13.82 24.09
C LEU A 455 9.57 -12.85 24.08
N ARG A 456 10.70 -13.32 24.61
CA ARG A 456 11.97 -12.59 24.64
C ARG A 456 13.04 -13.37 23.90
N ASN A 457 14.07 -12.65 23.49
CA ASN A 457 15.22 -13.28 22.85
C ASN A 457 15.86 -14.34 23.75
N GLY A 458 16.08 -15.53 23.22
CA GLY A 458 16.67 -16.66 23.95
C GLY A 458 15.66 -17.54 24.72
N ASP A 459 14.36 -17.24 24.70
CA ASP A 459 13.38 -18.09 25.36
C ASP A 459 13.27 -19.46 24.67
N SER A 460 13.14 -20.54 25.47
CA SER A 460 12.78 -21.87 24.99
C SER A 460 11.27 -22.08 25.19
N VAL A 461 10.53 -22.39 24.10
CA VAL A 461 9.07 -22.40 24.09
C VAL A 461 8.54 -23.76 23.64
N GLU A 462 7.74 -24.39 24.48
CA GLU A 462 6.96 -25.58 24.19
C GLU A 462 5.48 -25.20 24.03
N VAL A 463 4.83 -25.63 22.94
CA VAL A 463 3.41 -25.33 22.67
C VAL A 463 2.53 -26.48 23.13
N VAL A 464 1.52 -26.15 23.93
CA VAL A 464 0.49 -27.10 24.37
C VAL A 464 -0.75 -26.96 23.49
N THR A 465 -1.18 -28.07 22.88
CA THR A 465 -2.30 -28.08 21.92
C THR A 465 -3.46 -28.95 22.41
N SER A 466 -4.70 -28.63 21.99
CA SER A 466 -5.88 -29.46 22.16
C SER A 466 -6.60 -29.67 20.83
N GLN A 467 -7.19 -30.85 20.64
CA GLN A 467 -7.97 -31.15 19.42
C GLN A 467 -9.28 -30.36 19.34
N THR A 468 -9.81 -29.94 20.49
CA THR A 468 -11.09 -29.19 20.59
C THR A 468 -10.91 -27.69 20.43
N GLN A 469 -9.65 -27.19 20.41
CA GLN A 469 -9.40 -25.77 20.31
C GLN A 469 -9.50 -25.31 18.86
N THR A 470 -10.23 -24.21 18.65
CA THR A 470 -10.35 -23.49 17.38
C THR A 470 -9.92 -22.02 17.53
N PRO A 471 -9.48 -21.37 16.47
CA PRO A 471 -9.13 -19.94 16.51
C PRO A 471 -10.32 -19.07 16.89
N LYS A 472 -10.08 -18.05 17.74
CA LYS A 472 -11.10 -17.13 18.22
C LYS A 472 -10.83 -15.71 17.71
N ARG A 473 -11.87 -14.89 17.56
CA ARG A 473 -11.74 -13.49 17.11
C ARG A 473 -10.86 -12.63 18.02
N ASP A 474 -10.89 -12.89 19.33
CA ASP A 474 -10.07 -12.18 20.32
C ASP A 474 -8.57 -12.43 20.15
N TRP A 475 -8.16 -13.51 19.47
CA TRP A 475 -6.76 -13.79 19.14
C TRP A 475 -6.15 -12.72 18.25
N LEU A 476 -6.94 -12.11 17.37
CA LEU A 476 -6.49 -11.02 16.48
C LEU A 476 -6.07 -9.75 17.24
N SER A 477 -6.50 -9.59 18.50
CA SER A 477 -6.21 -8.39 19.29
C SER A 477 -4.78 -8.36 19.85
N PHE A 478 -4.13 -9.53 20.01
CA PHE A 478 -2.82 -9.63 20.64
C PHE A 478 -1.73 -10.29 19.80
N VAL A 479 -2.09 -11.01 18.72
CA VAL A 479 -1.07 -11.52 17.78
C VAL A 479 -0.42 -10.37 17.00
N THR A 480 0.90 -10.47 16.81
CA THR A 480 1.70 -9.43 16.18
C THR A 480 2.18 -9.83 14.79
N THR A 481 2.36 -11.13 14.52
CA THR A 481 2.87 -11.60 13.23
C THR A 481 1.76 -11.64 12.16
N SER A 482 2.10 -11.22 10.93
CA SER A 482 1.21 -11.30 9.77
C SER A 482 0.77 -12.73 9.48
N LYS A 483 1.69 -13.71 9.59
CA LYS A 483 1.41 -15.14 9.40
C LYS A 483 0.32 -15.66 10.33
N ALA A 484 0.44 -15.39 11.64
CA ALA A 484 -0.57 -15.78 12.62
C ALA A 484 -1.91 -15.10 12.33
N ARG A 485 -1.90 -13.80 12.10
CA ARG A 485 -3.09 -12.99 11.82
C ARG A 485 -3.83 -13.47 10.58
N SER A 486 -3.11 -13.72 9.48
CA SER A 486 -3.67 -14.24 8.23
C SER A 486 -4.30 -15.62 8.41
N LYS A 487 -3.60 -16.53 9.10
CA LYS A 487 -4.10 -17.90 9.34
C LYS A 487 -5.31 -17.92 10.28
N ILE A 488 -5.34 -17.06 11.29
CA ILE A 488 -6.52 -16.90 12.17
C ILE A 488 -7.71 -16.35 11.36
N LYS A 489 -7.51 -15.30 10.55
CA LYS A 489 -8.56 -14.74 9.68
C LYS A 489 -9.08 -15.79 8.69
N GLN A 490 -8.20 -16.58 8.09
CA GLN A 490 -8.57 -17.67 7.19
C GLN A 490 -9.42 -18.71 7.90
N ALA A 491 -8.99 -19.21 9.08
CA ALA A 491 -9.73 -20.22 9.84
C ALA A 491 -11.11 -19.71 10.29
N LEU A 492 -11.22 -18.44 10.73
CA LEU A 492 -12.48 -17.83 11.10
C LEU A 492 -13.45 -17.68 9.90
N ARG A 493 -12.92 -17.39 8.70
CA ARG A 493 -13.73 -17.36 7.47
C ARG A 493 -14.25 -18.74 7.09
N GLU A 494 -13.38 -19.75 7.15
CA GLU A 494 -13.77 -21.14 6.85
C GLU A 494 -14.83 -21.66 7.83
N GLU A 495 -14.70 -21.31 9.11
CA GLU A 495 -15.70 -21.64 10.15
C GLU A 495 -17.02 -20.91 9.89
N SER A 496 -16.95 -19.60 9.59
CA SER A 496 -18.14 -18.80 9.24
C SER A 496 -18.81 -19.31 7.96
N ALA A 497 -18.05 -19.72 6.94
CA ALA A 497 -18.59 -20.26 5.69
C ALA A 497 -19.37 -21.58 5.93
N LYS A 498 -18.79 -22.49 6.74
CA LYS A 498 -19.49 -23.74 7.14
C LYS A 498 -20.76 -23.47 7.94
N ALA A 499 -20.72 -22.50 8.86
CA ALA A 499 -21.87 -22.12 9.65
C ALA A 499 -22.98 -21.51 8.78
N VAL A 500 -22.61 -20.66 7.79
CA VAL A 500 -23.53 -20.08 6.80
C VAL A 500 -24.21 -21.16 5.95
N GLU A 501 -23.42 -22.13 5.47
CA GLU A 501 -23.94 -23.24 4.67
C GLU A 501 -24.94 -24.10 5.46
N TYR A 502 -24.58 -24.46 6.67
CA TYR A 502 -25.49 -25.18 7.59
C TYR A 502 -26.77 -24.39 7.88
N ALA A 503 -26.67 -23.10 8.13
CA ALA A 503 -27.83 -22.24 8.38
C ALA A 503 -28.73 -22.11 7.12
N LYS A 504 -28.12 -22.00 5.94
CA LYS A 504 -28.84 -21.98 4.65
C LYS A 504 -29.59 -23.27 4.41
N GLU A 505 -28.94 -24.41 4.58
CA GLU A 505 -29.58 -25.73 4.45
C GLU A 505 -30.71 -25.93 5.47
N SER A 506 -30.48 -25.53 6.72
CA SER A 506 -31.49 -25.60 7.79
C SER A 506 -32.73 -24.77 7.48
N LEU A 507 -32.54 -23.53 7.00
CA LEU A 507 -33.62 -22.64 6.60
C LEU A 507 -34.38 -23.20 5.39
N GLN A 508 -33.69 -23.67 4.36
CA GLN A 508 -34.29 -24.27 3.17
C GLN A 508 -35.10 -25.53 3.51
N ARG A 509 -34.58 -26.40 4.39
CA ARG A 509 -35.30 -27.58 4.89
C ARG A 509 -36.57 -27.20 5.60
N ARG A 510 -36.57 -26.15 6.41
CA ARG A 510 -37.75 -25.66 7.14
C ARG A 510 -38.81 -25.06 6.16
N PHE A 511 -38.41 -24.29 5.16
CA PHE A 511 -39.30 -23.82 4.11
C PHE A 511 -39.97 -24.98 3.36
N LYS A 512 -39.15 -26.00 2.98
CA LYS A 512 -39.68 -27.19 2.27
C LYS A 512 -40.67 -27.98 3.16
N ASN A 513 -40.39 -28.13 4.44
CA ASN A 513 -41.28 -28.82 5.38
C ASN A 513 -42.64 -28.11 5.55
N ARG A 514 -42.62 -26.75 5.44
CA ARG A 514 -43.86 -25.95 5.48
C ARG A 514 -44.51 -25.80 4.08
N LYS A 515 -43.99 -26.47 3.03
CA LYS A 515 -44.46 -26.38 1.62
C LYS A 515 -44.49 -24.95 1.08
N ILE A 516 -43.52 -24.13 1.49
CA ILE A 516 -43.38 -22.73 1.03
C ILE A 516 -42.33 -22.69 -0.07
N GLU A 517 -42.77 -22.20 -1.25
CA GLU A 517 -41.80 -21.85 -2.32
C GLU A 517 -41.14 -20.53 -1.99
N VAL A 518 -39.82 -20.56 -1.95
CA VAL A 518 -38.99 -19.39 -1.61
C VAL A 518 -38.67 -18.63 -2.87
N GLU A 519 -39.16 -17.41 -2.97
CA GLU A 519 -38.76 -16.45 -4.01
C GLU A 519 -37.47 -15.73 -3.54
N GLU A 520 -36.31 -16.03 -4.17
CA GLU A 520 -35.02 -15.48 -3.77
C GLU A 520 -35.00 -13.96 -3.74
N ALA A 521 -35.64 -13.32 -4.71
CA ALA A 521 -35.72 -11.86 -4.77
C ALA A 521 -36.47 -11.27 -3.58
N LEU A 522 -37.55 -11.92 -3.14
CA LEU A 522 -38.32 -11.52 -1.97
C LEU A 522 -37.51 -11.75 -0.68
N LEU A 523 -36.81 -12.89 -0.58
CA LEU A 523 -35.98 -13.20 0.56
C LEU A 523 -34.84 -12.18 0.71
N MET A 524 -34.18 -11.77 -0.36
CA MET A 524 -33.15 -10.74 -0.34
C MET A 524 -33.67 -9.38 0.10
N ARG A 525 -34.86 -8.99 -0.35
CA ARG A 525 -35.52 -7.76 0.08
C ARG A 525 -35.88 -7.80 1.57
N TYR A 526 -36.42 -8.94 2.02
CA TYR A 526 -36.70 -9.17 3.43
C TYR A 526 -35.42 -9.05 4.31
N ILE A 527 -34.32 -9.72 3.92
CA ILE A 527 -33.03 -9.65 4.63
C ILE A 527 -32.53 -8.21 4.74
N LYS A 528 -32.62 -7.45 3.64
CA LYS A 528 -32.20 -6.05 3.62
C LYS A 528 -33.08 -5.17 4.54
N LYS A 529 -34.40 -5.40 4.53
CA LYS A 529 -35.35 -4.67 5.39
C LYS A 529 -35.18 -5.01 6.87
N SER A 530 -34.74 -6.23 7.17
CA SER A 530 -34.43 -6.69 8.53
C SER A 530 -33.12 -6.09 9.09
N GLY A 531 -32.45 -5.19 8.36
CA GLY A 531 -31.30 -4.41 8.83
C GLY A 531 -29.93 -5.07 8.60
N PHE A 532 -29.86 -6.21 7.93
CA PHE A 532 -28.60 -6.87 7.62
C PHE A 532 -27.91 -6.20 6.40
N LYS A 533 -26.61 -5.94 6.53
CA LYS A 533 -25.82 -5.33 5.45
C LYS A 533 -25.55 -6.30 4.31
N THR A 534 -25.34 -7.58 4.63
CA THR A 534 -25.09 -8.64 3.64
C THR A 534 -25.94 -9.86 3.95
N VAL A 535 -26.19 -10.68 2.94
CA VAL A 535 -26.88 -11.98 3.07
C VAL A 535 -26.07 -12.92 3.98
N THR A 536 -24.76 -12.82 3.92
CA THR A 536 -23.84 -13.58 4.77
C THR A 536 -24.03 -13.23 6.26
N ASP A 537 -24.17 -11.94 6.59
CA ASP A 537 -24.43 -11.50 7.97
C ASP A 537 -25.74 -12.08 8.53
N PHE A 538 -26.76 -12.16 7.69
CA PHE A 538 -28.05 -12.77 8.06
C PHE A 538 -27.88 -14.26 8.40
N TYR A 539 -27.19 -15.04 7.54
CA TYR A 539 -26.97 -16.46 7.81
C TYR A 539 -26.02 -16.71 8.98
N ILE A 540 -25.04 -15.85 9.20
CA ILE A 540 -24.19 -15.91 10.41
C ILE A 540 -25.04 -15.68 11.66
N HIS A 541 -25.92 -14.68 11.65
CA HIS A 541 -26.80 -14.37 12.77
C HIS A 541 -27.76 -15.52 13.05
N LEU A 542 -28.22 -16.20 12.01
CA LEU A 542 -29.07 -17.40 12.13
C LEU A 542 -28.28 -18.60 12.67
N ALA A 543 -27.03 -18.81 12.21
CA ALA A 543 -26.14 -19.86 12.68
C ALA A 543 -25.77 -19.69 14.16
N GLU A 544 -25.63 -18.45 14.62
CA GLU A 544 -25.37 -18.11 16.02
C GLU A 544 -26.60 -18.29 16.95
N GLY A 545 -27.76 -18.70 16.39
CA GLY A 545 -28.98 -18.92 17.15
C GLY A 545 -29.62 -17.65 17.72
N LYS A 546 -29.22 -16.47 17.23
CA LYS A 546 -29.72 -15.16 17.66
C LYS A 546 -31.15 -14.84 17.14
N SER A 547 -31.65 -15.63 16.21
CA SER A 547 -32.98 -15.50 15.65
C SER A 547 -33.63 -16.88 15.52
N ASP A 548 -34.92 -16.98 15.87
CA ASP A 548 -35.68 -18.20 15.64
C ASP A 548 -36.04 -18.37 14.17
N VAL A 549 -35.67 -19.52 13.60
CA VAL A 549 -35.93 -19.86 12.19
C VAL A 549 -37.43 -19.81 11.87
N ASN A 550 -38.30 -20.22 12.80
CA ASN A 550 -39.73 -20.20 12.62
C ASN A 550 -40.30 -18.78 12.51
N LYS A 551 -39.79 -17.87 13.36
CA LYS A 551 -40.14 -16.47 13.34
C LYS A 551 -39.68 -15.79 12.04
N ILE A 552 -38.50 -16.12 11.55
CA ILE A 552 -38.01 -15.62 10.27
C ILE A 552 -38.92 -16.03 9.11
N ILE A 553 -39.42 -17.27 9.11
CA ILE A 553 -40.32 -17.76 8.08
C ILE A 553 -41.68 -17.04 8.15
N ASP A 554 -42.20 -16.82 9.34
CA ASP A 554 -43.48 -16.13 9.55
C ASP A 554 -43.37 -14.65 9.14
N ASP A 555 -42.25 -13.97 9.54
CA ASP A 555 -41.93 -12.58 9.15
C ASP A 555 -41.73 -12.45 7.62
N TYR A 556 -41.12 -13.45 6.96
CA TYR A 556 -40.95 -13.50 5.51
C TYR A 556 -42.29 -13.60 4.79
N LEU A 557 -43.20 -14.45 5.27
CA LEU A 557 -44.54 -14.60 4.69
C LEU A 557 -45.40 -13.32 4.85
N ASP A 558 -45.32 -12.70 6.03
CA ASP A 558 -46.00 -11.42 6.27
C ASP A 558 -45.43 -10.28 5.42
N PHE A 559 -44.13 -10.30 5.22
CA PHE A 559 -43.46 -9.34 4.33
C PHE A 559 -43.92 -9.53 2.88
N GLY A 560 -43.98 -10.77 2.38
CA GLY A 560 -44.45 -11.09 1.04
C GLY A 560 -45.92 -10.70 0.80
N ARG A 561 -46.80 -10.90 1.81
CA ARG A 561 -48.16 -10.46 1.77
C ARG A 561 -48.28 -8.94 1.66
N LYS A 562 -47.59 -8.21 2.51
CA LYS A 562 -47.58 -6.73 2.48
C LYS A 562 -47.03 -6.14 1.19
N GLU A 563 -46.02 -6.78 0.57
CA GLU A 563 -45.53 -6.34 -0.75
C GLU A 563 -46.50 -6.58 -1.89
N ARG A 564 -47.27 -7.69 -1.85
CA ARG A 564 -48.35 -7.97 -2.83
C ARG A 564 -49.51 -7.00 -2.68
N GLU A 565 -49.96 -6.75 -1.45
CA GLU A 565 -51.02 -5.76 -1.16
C GLU A 565 -50.58 -4.34 -1.58
N ALA A 566 -49.31 -3.97 -1.35
CA ALA A 566 -48.78 -2.70 -1.79
C ALA A 566 -48.67 -2.58 -3.33
N ALA A 567 -48.36 -3.68 -4.02
CA ALA A 567 -48.31 -3.71 -5.48
C ALA A 567 -49.73 -3.61 -6.08
N GLU A 568 -50.74 -4.30 -5.50
CA GLU A 568 -52.15 -4.20 -5.90
C GLU A 568 -52.74 -2.80 -5.64
N HIS A 569 -52.31 -2.13 -4.55
CA HIS A 569 -52.71 -0.73 -4.28
C HIS A 569 -52.07 0.28 -5.24
N MET A 570 -50.90 -0.03 -5.81
CA MET A 570 -50.24 0.83 -6.80
C MET A 570 -50.86 0.72 -8.21
N GLU A 571 -51.45 -0.42 -8.57
CA GLU A 571 -52.12 -0.59 -9.85
C GLU A 571 -53.49 0.13 -9.91
N ASN A 572 -54.10 0.49 -8.77
CA ASN A 572 -55.40 1.11 -8.67
C ASN A 572 -55.42 2.64 -8.46
N ARG A 573 -54.29 3.34 -8.58
CA ARG A 573 -54.24 4.81 -8.52
C ARG A 573 -54.33 5.39 -9.94
N SER A 574 -55.47 6.03 -10.24
CA SER A 574 -55.69 6.79 -11.48
C SER A 574 -54.88 8.08 -11.50
N ALA A 575 -54.49 8.49 -12.72
CA ALA A 575 -53.62 9.63 -13.00
C ALA A 575 -54.24 11.03 -12.69
N GLU A 576 -55.37 11.10 -12.01
CA GLU A 576 -56.13 12.36 -11.84
C GLU A 576 -55.93 13.10 -10.51
N GLU A 577 -55.09 12.61 -9.61
CA GLU A 577 -54.91 13.26 -8.30
C GLU A 577 -53.62 14.14 -8.16
N TYR A 578 -53.01 14.54 -9.26
CA TYR A 578 -51.93 15.55 -9.22
C TYR A 578 -52.46 16.93 -9.64
N ILE A 579 -52.98 17.67 -8.69
CA ILE A 579 -53.30 19.09 -8.89
C ILE A 579 -52.06 19.93 -8.65
N THR A 580 -51.62 20.55 -9.72
CA THR A 580 -50.57 21.56 -9.78
C THR A 580 -51.10 22.93 -9.36
N THR A 581 -50.47 23.56 -8.42
CA THR A 581 -50.60 25.01 -8.25
C THR A 581 -49.25 25.70 -8.16
N THR A 582 -49.13 26.65 -9.03
CA THR A 582 -48.32 27.86 -9.12
C THR A 582 -47.25 27.89 -10.19
N GLU A 583 -47.54 28.70 -11.19
CA GLU A 583 -46.63 29.14 -12.27
C GLU A 583 -45.54 30.07 -11.71
N VAL A 584 -44.32 29.82 -12.12
CA VAL A 584 -43.16 30.69 -11.86
C VAL A 584 -42.46 30.95 -13.20
N GLU A 585 -42.30 32.22 -13.54
CA GLU A 585 -41.65 32.69 -14.76
C GLU A 585 -40.15 32.32 -14.79
N THR A 586 -39.70 31.94 -15.98
CA THR A 586 -38.34 31.41 -16.28
C THR A 586 -37.40 32.52 -16.71
N ILE A 587 -36.20 32.54 -16.12
CA ILE A 587 -35.02 33.28 -16.62
C ILE A 587 -34.07 32.28 -17.22
N SER A 588 -33.74 32.40 -18.51
CA SER A 588 -32.87 31.49 -19.27
C SER A 588 -31.42 31.96 -19.31
N SER A 589 -30.44 31.07 -19.03
CA SER A 589 -29.04 31.21 -19.44
C SER A 589 -28.51 29.90 -20.08
N HIS A 590 -27.57 30.05 -20.97
CA HIS A 590 -27.17 29.11 -22.02
C HIS A 590 -26.36 27.87 -21.53
N GLN A 591 -26.87 27.08 -20.62
CA GLN A 591 -26.35 25.74 -20.27
C GLN A 591 -27.38 25.08 -19.39
N ASP A 592 -27.45 23.75 -19.30
CA ASP A 592 -28.47 22.97 -18.55
C ASP A 592 -28.79 23.61 -17.19
N VAL A 593 -29.83 24.49 -17.17
CA VAL A 593 -30.01 25.46 -16.09
C VAL A 593 -31.01 24.94 -15.08
N LEU A 594 -30.53 24.85 -13.86
CA LEU A 594 -31.37 24.70 -12.67
C LEU A 594 -31.97 26.07 -12.31
N VAL A 595 -33.29 26.17 -12.30
CA VAL A 595 -34.00 27.34 -11.74
C VAL A 595 -34.15 27.11 -10.23
N ILE A 596 -33.45 27.93 -9.46
CA ILE A 596 -33.56 28.01 -8.02
C ILE A 596 -34.37 29.28 -7.72
N ASP A 597 -35.23 29.24 -6.73
CA ASP A 597 -36.24 30.25 -6.34
C ASP A 597 -35.82 31.72 -6.64
N LYS A 598 -36.82 32.54 -6.93
CA LYS A 598 -36.74 33.90 -7.56
C LYS A 598 -35.68 34.87 -6.99
N ASP A 599 -35.23 34.65 -5.77
CA ASP A 599 -34.30 35.58 -5.07
C ASP A 599 -32.82 35.18 -5.09
N LEU A 600 -32.43 34.11 -5.78
CA LEU A 600 -31.08 33.54 -5.77
C LEU A 600 -30.47 33.44 -7.19
N THR A 601 -30.05 34.57 -7.76
CA THR A 601 -29.32 34.62 -9.03
C THR A 601 -27.81 34.61 -8.79
N GLY A 602 -27.05 33.76 -9.52
CA GLY A 602 -25.60 33.82 -9.56
C GLY A 602 -24.85 32.93 -8.53
N ILE A 603 -25.52 31.96 -7.89
CA ILE A 603 -24.86 31.06 -6.93
C ILE A 603 -24.42 29.76 -7.61
N GLU A 604 -23.17 29.37 -7.43
CA GLU A 604 -22.65 28.08 -7.90
C GLU A 604 -23.38 26.91 -7.22
N TYR A 605 -23.93 26.01 -8.04
CA TYR A 605 -24.53 24.76 -7.54
C TYR A 605 -23.71 23.53 -7.98
N LYS A 606 -23.86 22.45 -7.25
CA LYS A 606 -23.25 21.14 -7.57
C LYS A 606 -24.27 20.02 -7.43
N LEU A 607 -24.25 19.09 -8.36
CA LEU A 607 -25.06 17.88 -8.25
C LEU A 607 -24.51 17.01 -7.11
N SER A 608 -25.41 16.46 -6.30
CA SER A 608 -25.04 15.66 -5.14
C SER A 608 -24.59 14.26 -5.55
N LYS A 609 -23.46 13.81 -5.00
CA LYS A 609 -22.94 12.46 -5.26
C LYS A 609 -23.77 11.34 -4.62
N CYS A 610 -24.50 11.60 -3.53
CA CYS A 610 -25.25 10.57 -2.80
C CYS A 610 -26.50 10.06 -3.53
N CYS A 611 -27.02 10.80 -4.51
CA CYS A 611 -28.21 10.41 -5.28
C CYS A 611 -28.09 10.65 -6.79
N ASN A 612 -27.03 11.31 -7.20
CA ASN A 612 -26.63 11.53 -8.59
C ASN A 612 -27.78 11.96 -9.52
N PRO A 613 -28.42 13.14 -9.28
CA PRO A 613 -29.57 13.60 -10.04
C PRO A 613 -29.23 13.80 -11.50
N ILE A 614 -30.17 13.41 -12.40
CA ILE A 614 -30.05 13.61 -13.84
C ILE A 614 -31.25 14.42 -14.35
N PHE A 615 -31.12 14.95 -15.55
CA PHE A 615 -32.20 15.73 -16.17
C PHE A 615 -33.51 14.97 -16.20
N GLY A 616 -34.59 15.60 -15.67
CA GLY A 616 -35.91 15.00 -15.53
C GLY A 616 -36.20 14.31 -14.18
N ASP A 617 -35.21 14.15 -13.29
CA ASP A 617 -35.46 13.71 -11.91
C ASP A 617 -36.18 14.81 -11.10
N PRO A 618 -37.15 14.46 -10.20
CA PRO A 618 -37.66 15.42 -9.22
C PRO A 618 -36.57 15.78 -8.21
N ILE A 619 -36.27 17.08 -8.08
CA ILE A 619 -35.09 17.56 -7.33
C ILE A 619 -35.45 18.65 -6.33
N PHE A 620 -34.53 18.85 -5.36
CA PHE A 620 -34.51 19.99 -4.44
C PHE A 620 -33.07 20.45 -4.21
N GLY A 621 -32.91 21.71 -3.86
CA GLY A 621 -31.61 22.28 -3.46
C GLY A 621 -31.41 22.25 -1.95
N PHE A 622 -30.19 21.99 -1.50
CA PHE A 622 -29.78 22.07 -0.11
C PHE A 622 -28.64 23.06 0.06
N VAL A 623 -28.86 24.11 0.83
CA VAL A 623 -27.88 25.17 1.06
C VAL A 623 -26.82 24.72 2.06
N SER A 624 -25.57 24.72 1.65
CA SER A 624 -24.42 24.40 2.48
C SER A 624 -23.41 25.55 2.51
N THR A 625 -22.45 25.51 3.43
CA THR A 625 -21.35 26.50 3.51
C THR A 625 -20.45 26.54 2.27
N ARG A 626 -20.57 25.53 1.37
CA ARG A 626 -19.81 25.39 0.12
C ARG A 626 -20.67 25.58 -1.14
N GLY A 627 -21.84 26.24 -1.03
CA GLY A 627 -22.79 26.44 -2.11
C GLY A 627 -23.99 25.50 -2.04
N ILE A 628 -24.84 25.53 -3.07
CA ILE A 628 -26.06 24.76 -3.16
C ILE A 628 -25.76 23.36 -3.73
N LYS A 629 -26.24 22.32 -3.04
CA LYS A 629 -26.20 20.93 -3.52
C LYS A 629 -27.58 20.48 -3.96
N ILE A 630 -27.68 19.96 -5.16
CA ILE A 630 -28.94 19.47 -5.75
C ILE A 630 -29.08 18.00 -5.46
N HIS A 631 -30.21 17.64 -4.86
CA HIS A 631 -30.58 16.27 -4.51
C HIS A 631 -31.87 15.88 -5.19
N ARG A 632 -32.08 14.58 -5.41
CA ARG A 632 -33.38 14.01 -5.80
C ARG A 632 -34.30 13.97 -4.57
N THR A 633 -35.59 14.13 -4.80
CA THR A 633 -36.59 14.05 -3.72
C THR A 633 -36.63 12.69 -3.03
N ASN A 634 -36.26 11.60 -3.74
CA ASN A 634 -36.13 10.25 -3.21
C ASN A 634 -34.72 9.89 -2.76
N CYS A 635 -33.87 10.87 -2.49
CA CYS A 635 -32.54 10.65 -1.95
C CYS A 635 -32.63 9.97 -0.55
N PRO A 636 -31.76 8.99 -0.23
CA PRO A 636 -31.74 8.36 1.09
C PRO A 636 -31.58 9.37 2.25
N ASN A 637 -30.89 10.48 2.00
CA ASN A 637 -30.66 11.53 2.99
C ASN A 637 -31.76 12.63 3.01
N ALA A 638 -32.72 12.60 2.07
CA ALA A 638 -33.74 13.63 1.93
C ALA A 638 -34.60 13.77 3.19
N GLN A 639 -35.04 12.65 3.76
CA GLN A 639 -35.89 12.63 4.96
C GLN A 639 -35.23 13.33 6.15
N GLU A 640 -33.93 13.12 6.35
CA GLU A 640 -33.16 13.77 7.40
C GLU A 640 -32.94 15.26 7.12
N MET A 641 -32.71 15.62 5.84
CA MET A 641 -32.55 17.03 5.43
C MET A 641 -33.84 17.81 5.61
N PHE A 642 -34.99 17.25 5.27
CA PHE A 642 -36.27 17.87 5.47
C PHE A 642 -36.67 17.99 6.94
N SER A 643 -36.40 16.96 7.75
CA SER A 643 -36.81 16.93 9.17
C SER A 643 -35.92 17.77 10.07
N LYS A 644 -34.58 17.72 9.90
CA LYS A 644 -33.63 18.42 10.78
C LYS A 644 -33.21 19.80 10.26
N PHE A 645 -33.20 19.99 8.93
CA PHE A 645 -32.62 21.17 8.29
C PHE A 645 -33.57 21.76 7.22
N GLY A 646 -34.89 21.68 7.41
CA GLY A 646 -35.88 22.16 6.45
C GLY A 646 -35.69 23.63 6.02
N TYR A 647 -35.14 24.47 6.91
CA TYR A 647 -34.81 25.88 6.61
C TYR A 647 -33.65 26.07 5.61
N ARG A 648 -32.91 25.00 5.26
CA ARG A 648 -31.86 24.99 4.25
C ARG A 648 -32.30 24.35 2.93
N VAL A 649 -33.54 23.88 2.86
CA VAL A 649 -34.09 23.25 1.67
C VAL A 649 -34.73 24.33 0.81
N ILE A 650 -34.40 24.34 -0.47
CA ILE A 650 -34.95 25.24 -1.48
C ILE A 650 -35.55 24.45 -2.62
N GLN A 651 -36.60 25.01 -3.27
CA GLN A 651 -37.19 24.39 -4.45
C GLN A 651 -36.22 24.52 -5.64
N ALA A 652 -36.07 23.44 -6.41
CA ALA A 652 -35.25 23.42 -7.60
C ALA A 652 -35.96 22.68 -8.73
N ARG A 653 -35.81 23.15 -9.97
CA ARG A 653 -36.35 22.55 -11.19
C ARG A 653 -35.30 22.52 -12.28
N TRP A 654 -35.41 21.56 -13.19
CA TRP A 654 -34.61 21.55 -14.41
C TRP A 654 -35.23 22.54 -15.41
N SER A 655 -34.42 23.30 -16.11
CA SER A 655 -34.82 24.14 -17.24
C SER A 655 -33.87 23.91 -18.42
N GLY A 656 -34.38 23.90 -19.63
CA GLY A 656 -33.57 23.67 -20.83
C GLY A 656 -33.79 22.27 -21.45
N LYS A 657 -33.07 21.98 -22.53
CA LYS A 657 -33.00 20.65 -23.16
C LYS A 657 -31.68 20.04 -22.73
N GLY A 658 -31.70 18.99 -21.91
CA GLY A 658 -30.48 18.32 -21.45
C GLY A 658 -29.54 18.01 -22.64
N THR A 659 -28.43 18.70 -22.70
CA THR A 659 -27.44 18.58 -23.79
C THR A 659 -26.26 17.72 -23.39
N ASP A 660 -25.97 17.59 -22.09
CA ASP A 660 -24.85 16.83 -21.54
C ASP A 660 -25.30 15.43 -21.08
N GLY A 661 -24.55 14.41 -21.46
CA GLY A 661 -24.79 13.06 -21.00
C GLY A 661 -24.50 12.89 -19.50
N TYR A 662 -25.41 12.27 -18.76
CA TYR A 662 -25.28 11.99 -17.32
C TYR A 662 -24.84 10.55 -17.08
N ALA A 663 -23.83 10.35 -16.22
CA ALA A 663 -23.39 9.01 -15.84
C ALA A 663 -24.30 8.42 -14.76
N VAL A 664 -24.94 7.29 -15.04
CA VAL A 664 -25.80 6.57 -14.10
C VAL A 664 -25.31 5.14 -13.97
N THR A 665 -25.20 4.64 -12.75
CA THR A 665 -24.86 3.24 -12.49
C THR A 665 -26.12 2.44 -12.20
N LEU A 666 -26.36 1.42 -13.02
CA LEU A 666 -27.41 0.44 -12.86
C LEU A 666 -26.82 -0.83 -12.24
N ARG A 667 -27.43 -1.29 -11.16
CA ARG A 667 -27.17 -2.62 -10.60
C ARG A 667 -28.12 -3.60 -11.26
N ILE A 668 -27.56 -4.61 -11.92
CA ILE A 668 -28.31 -5.68 -12.57
C ILE A 668 -27.99 -6.98 -11.86
N ILE A 669 -29.00 -7.69 -11.44
CA ILE A 669 -28.87 -9.02 -10.84
C ILE A 669 -29.59 -10.01 -11.77
N GLY A 670 -28.92 -11.10 -12.08
CA GLY A 670 -29.49 -12.16 -12.94
C GLY A 670 -28.81 -13.50 -12.70
N ASN A 671 -29.27 -14.52 -13.43
CA ASN A 671 -28.62 -15.82 -13.44
C ASN A 671 -27.27 -15.71 -14.11
N ASP A 672 -26.28 -16.46 -13.64
CA ASP A 672 -24.95 -16.50 -14.26
C ASP A 672 -24.95 -17.46 -15.46
N ASP A 673 -25.75 -17.11 -16.48
CA ASP A 673 -25.86 -17.90 -17.72
C ASP A 673 -24.84 -17.39 -18.76
N ILE A 674 -24.23 -18.31 -19.50
CA ILE A 674 -23.28 -17.98 -20.56
C ILE A 674 -23.96 -17.04 -21.59
N GLY A 675 -23.36 -15.84 -21.78
CA GLY A 675 -23.82 -14.86 -22.76
C GLY A 675 -24.83 -13.82 -22.24
N ILE A 676 -25.28 -13.87 -20.98
CA ILE A 676 -26.21 -12.90 -20.44
C ILE A 676 -25.63 -11.48 -20.44
N VAL A 677 -24.35 -11.34 -20.11
CA VAL A 677 -23.63 -10.05 -20.14
C VAL A 677 -23.58 -9.49 -21.56
N THR A 678 -23.32 -10.36 -22.54
CA THR A 678 -23.31 -9.98 -23.97
C THR A 678 -24.65 -9.51 -24.42
N ASN A 679 -25.74 -10.17 -23.98
CA ASN A 679 -27.10 -9.78 -24.30
C ASN A 679 -27.47 -8.42 -23.69
N ILE A 680 -27.10 -8.17 -22.43
CA ILE A 680 -27.32 -6.88 -21.75
C ILE A 680 -26.54 -5.77 -22.44
N THR A 681 -25.22 -5.98 -22.73
CA THR A 681 -24.40 -4.98 -23.42
C THR A 681 -24.88 -4.71 -24.84
N SER A 682 -25.41 -5.73 -25.54
CA SER A 682 -26.03 -5.57 -26.85
C SER A 682 -27.32 -4.73 -26.81
N VAL A 683 -28.13 -4.86 -25.75
CA VAL A 683 -29.30 -4.01 -25.51
C VAL A 683 -28.89 -2.56 -25.28
N ILE A 684 -27.84 -2.34 -24.43
CA ILE A 684 -27.34 -1.00 -24.16
C ILE A 684 -26.77 -0.36 -25.45
N GLY A 685 -26.00 -1.10 -26.25
CA GLY A 685 -25.39 -0.60 -27.47
C GLY A 685 -26.36 -0.30 -28.63
N LYS A 686 -27.59 -0.83 -28.57
CA LYS A 686 -28.63 -0.57 -29.58
C LYS A 686 -29.52 0.63 -29.25
N GLU A 687 -29.37 1.23 -28.07
CA GLU A 687 -30.15 2.40 -27.66
C GLU A 687 -29.52 3.69 -28.12
N ASP A 688 -30.26 4.49 -28.89
CA ASP A 688 -29.79 5.78 -29.36
C ASP A 688 -29.60 6.77 -28.19
N GLY A 689 -28.40 7.35 -28.12
CA GLY A 689 -28.05 8.33 -27.09
C GLY A 689 -27.69 7.73 -25.72
N VAL A 690 -27.49 6.41 -25.67
CA VAL A 690 -26.94 5.71 -24.48
C VAL A 690 -25.58 5.12 -24.83
N SER A 691 -24.61 5.29 -23.96
CA SER A 691 -23.31 4.65 -24.11
C SER A 691 -22.87 3.99 -22.81
N LEU A 692 -22.25 2.82 -22.90
CA LEU A 692 -21.66 2.12 -21.76
C LEU A 692 -20.29 2.73 -21.42
N ARG A 693 -20.11 3.19 -20.20
CA ARG A 693 -18.85 3.80 -19.73
C ARG A 693 -17.99 2.81 -18.96
N SER A 694 -18.58 2.02 -18.07
CA SER A 694 -17.86 1.01 -17.30
C SER A 694 -18.79 -0.15 -16.94
N LEU A 695 -18.19 -1.31 -16.73
CA LEU A 695 -18.87 -2.54 -16.39
C LEU A 695 -18.02 -3.27 -15.34
N GLN A 696 -18.67 -3.62 -14.23
CA GLN A 696 -18.08 -4.46 -13.19
C GLN A 696 -19.08 -5.57 -12.87
N ILE A 697 -18.63 -6.81 -12.90
CA ILE A 697 -19.47 -7.98 -12.65
C ILE A 697 -18.78 -8.87 -11.62
N ASP A 698 -19.59 -9.30 -10.66
CA ASP A 698 -19.22 -10.28 -9.66
C ASP A 698 -20.22 -11.43 -9.73
N SER A 699 -19.74 -12.66 -9.89
CA SER A 699 -20.56 -13.87 -9.92
C SER A 699 -20.36 -14.67 -8.64
N VAL A 700 -21.46 -14.97 -7.95
CA VAL A 700 -21.48 -15.76 -6.73
C VAL A 700 -22.72 -16.65 -6.73
N ASP A 701 -22.56 -17.95 -6.48
CA ASP A 701 -23.64 -18.92 -6.28
C ASP A 701 -24.63 -19.04 -7.45
N GLY A 702 -24.15 -18.96 -8.71
CA GLY A 702 -24.98 -19.09 -9.90
C GLY A 702 -25.83 -17.87 -10.22
N LEU A 703 -25.59 -16.76 -9.52
CA LEU A 703 -26.12 -15.44 -9.81
C LEU A 703 -24.96 -14.47 -10.12
N PHE A 704 -25.16 -13.58 -11.08
CA PHE A 704 -24.28 -12.45 -11.25
C PHE A 704 -24.91 -11.16 -10.69
N GLN A 705 -24.07 -10.31 -10.13
CA GLN A 705 -24.39 -8.93 -9.83
C GLN A 705 -23.47 -8.04 -10.67
N GLY A 706 -24.03 -7.28 -11.60
CA GLY A 706 -23.31 -6.36 -12.45
C GLY A 706 -23.63 -4.89 -12.14
N ASN A 707 -22.60 -4.05 -12.04
CA ASN A 707 -22.72 -2.60 -11.98
C ASN A 707 -22.38 -2.02 -13.37
N PHE A 708 -23.41 -1.56 -14.07
CA PHE A 708 -23.30 -1.01 -15.42
C PHE A 708 -23.41 0.51 -15.34
N THR A 709 -22.32 1.23 -15.58
CA THR A 709 -22.36 2.70 -15.65
C THR A 709 -22.61 3.12 -17.09
N VAL A 710 -23.75 3.72 -17.31
CA VAL A 710 -24.20 4.18 -18.63
C VAL A 710 -24.30 5.70 -18.66
N MET A 711 -24.03 6.28 -19.81
CA MET A 711 -24.28 7.69 -20.09
C MET A 711 -25.67 7.82 -20.72
N VAL A 712 -26.54 8.65 -20.15
CA VAL A 712 -27.92 8.87 -20.61
C VAL A 712 -28.21 10.36 -20.66
N LYS A 713 -29.11 10.78 -21.57
CA LYS A 713 -29.48 12.20 -21.72
C LYS A 713 -30.47 12.66 -20.67
N ASP A 714 -31.40 11.80 -20.30
CA ASP A 714 -32.49 12.13 -19.37
C ASP A 714 -33.08 10.88 -18.70
N THR A 715 -34.05 11.10 -17.80
CA THR A 715 -34.77 10.02 -17.11
C THR A 715 -35.63 9.18 -18.06
N SER A 716 -36.12 9.69 -19.18
CA SER A 716 -36.93 8.94 -20.16
C SER A 716 -36.07 7.87 -20.83
N ALA A 717 -34.89 8.24 -21.29
CA ALA A 717 -33.91 7.32 -21.87
C ALA A 717 -33.51 6.24 -20.85
N LEU A 718 -33.25 6.64 -19.59
CA LEU A 718 -32.91 5.71 -18.52
C LEU A 718 -34.03 4.71 -18.23
N ASN A 719 -35.29 5.16 -18.18
CA ASN A 719 -36.42 4.30 -17.91
C ASN A 719 -36.70 3.33 -19.09
N MET A 720 -36.56 3.77 -20.34
CA MET A 720 -36.65 2.90 -21.50
C MET A 720 -35.58 1.82 -21.49
N LEU A 721 -34.32 2.21 -21.22
CA LEU A 721 -33.21 1.29 -21.10
C LEU A 721 -33.47 0.25 -19.99
N THR A 722 -33.89 0.70 -18.82
CA THR A 722 -34.18 -0.18 -17.68
C THR A 722 -35.26 -1.20 -17.99
N LYS A 723 -36.36 -0.76 -18.68
CA LYS A 723 -37.43 -1.67 -19.14
C LYS A 723 -36.88 -2.72 -20.11
N LYS A 724 -36.09 -2.33 -21.10
CA LYS A 724 -35.50 -3.26 -22.07
C LYS A 724 -34.52 -4.25 -21.44
N ILE A 725 -33.71 -3.81 -20.51
CA ILE A 725 -32.79 -4.72 -19.80
C ILE A 725 -33.58 -5.74 -18.96
N ARG A 726 -34.71 -5.36 -18.36
CA ARG A 726 -35.56 -6.29 -17.60
C ARG A 726 -36.19 -7.38 -18.47
N THR A 727 -36.34 -7.18 -19.79
CA THR A 727 -36.84 -8.21 -20.71
C THR A 727 -35.79 -9.21 -21.15
N VAL A 728 -34.53 -9.01 -20.83
CA VAL A 728 -33.46 -9.96 -21.14
C VAL A 728 -33.62 -11.22 -20.29
N LYS A 729 -33.72 -12.37 -20.95
CA LYS A 729 -33.89 -13.65 -20.29
C LYS A 729 -32.76 -13.88 -19.28
N GLY A 730 -33.09 -14.19 -18.03
CA GLY A 730 -32.13 -14.40 -16.95
C GLY A 730 -31.89 -13.17 -16.06
N VAL A 731 -32.29 -11.96 -16.45
CA VAL A 731 -32.24 -10.77 -15.58
C VAL A 731 -33.38 -10.83 -14.56
N LYS A 732 -33.02 -10.68 -13.27
CA LYS A 732 -33.97 -10.72 -12.15
C LYS A 732 -34.35 -9.34 -11.63
N SER A 733 -33.37 -8.45 -11.48
CA SER A 733 -33.65 -7.05 -11.10
C SER A 733 -32.67 -6.08 -11.79
N VAL A 734 -33.18 -4.86 -12.00
CA VAL A 734 -32.44 -3.72 -12.54
C VAL A 734 -32.77 -2.52 -11.67
N ASP A 735 -31.81 -2.03 -10.91
CA ASP A 735 -31.98 -0.94 -9.96
C ASP A 735 -30.95 0.16 -10.21
N ARG A 736 -31.35 1.41 -10.10
CA ARG A 736 -30.45 2.54 -10.16
C ARG A 736 -29.71 2.65 -8.81
N LEU A 737 -28.37 2.54 -8.82
CA LEU A 737 -27.57 2.73 -7.63
C LEU A 737 -27.56 4.20 -7.20
N ASN A 738 -27.92 4.43 -5.94
CA ASN A 738 -27.58 5.64 -5.22
C ASN A 738 -26.18 5.41 -4.63
N THR A 739 -25.19 6.13 -5.13
CA THR A 739 -23.80 6.02 -4.67
C THR A 739 -23.62 6.48 -3.23
#